data_ed89cfae0c24812a73d00c9a9de8cc50
#
_entry.id   ed89cfae0c24812a73d00c9a9de8cc50
#
_cell.length_a   1.000
_cell.length_b   1.000
_cell.length_c   1.000
_cell.angle_alpha   90.00
_cell.angle_beta   90.00
_cell.angle_gamma   90.00
#
_symmetry.space_group_name_H-M   'P 1'
#
loop_
_entity.id
_entity.type
_entity.pdbx_description
1 polymer ?
#
loop_
_entity_poly.entity_id
_entity_poly.type
_entity_poly.pdbx_seq_one_letter_code
_entity_poly.pdbx_strand_id
1 'polypeptide(L)'
;MNAMFLVAAGAVIALGFAATMFRRVKGQPAGTPQMEKISNAVSSGATAYLKRQYKGVAVFFAVVFCILLAMAAMGFLSYFTPFAFVTGGFFSGLAGFIGMKTATMANCRTANAASESLNRGLRVAFSAGSVMGFTVVGLGLLDLSLWYFFLRFWYTTVDPVASTELLIQNITSNMLTFGMGASSMALFARVGGGIFTKAADVGADLVGKVEAGIPEDDPRNPAVIADNVGDNVGDVAGMGADLYESYVGSIVSTSALAVAAGYGASGVSVPMLLAALGVLCSIVGSFFVKTKEGASQKNLLTALRTGTYIASALIAVCAWFAVHWLLPAEHATGVFIAVISGLVAGVAIGAITEYYTSDTYKPTQRLSASSETGSATVIISGLSLGMLSTVAPVVIVGVSVLLSYFCAGGASDFNMGLYGVGVSAVGMLSTLGITLATDAYGPIADNAGGIAEMTHMPAEVRQRTDALDSLGNTTAATGKGFAIGSAALTALALIASYIDKVHQIKPDMALDLTITNPTTLIGLFIGGMLPFLFAALTMDAVGKAAQSIVVEVRRQFSSITGLMEGKAEPDYARCVDMCTRSAQKLMLAPALIAVIVPVVVGLILGVNGVAGLLAGTTVTGFVLAVMMANSGGAWDNAKKYIESGQHGGKGSDCHKAAVVGDTVGDPFKDTSGPAINILIKLTSMVSIVFAGLIVAVHLL
;
A
#
# COMPACT_ATOMS: atom_id res chain seq x y z
N MET A 1 -12.80 -19.67 -21.55
CA MET A 1 -14.09 -19.21 -20.98
C MET A 1 -14.27 -19.72 -19.53
N ASN A 2 -14.01 -21.00 -19.26
CA ASN A 2 -14.20 -21.59 -17.93
C ASN A 2 -13.32 -20.94 -16.83
N ALA A 3 -12.08 -20.58 -17.13
CA ALA A 3 -11.18 -19.93 -16.16
C ALA A 3 -11.72 -18.57 -15.65
N MET A 4 -12.31 -17.76 -16.53
CA MET A 4 -12.84 -16.44 -16.13
C MET A 4 -14.07 -16.52 -15.22
N PHE A 5 -14.89 -17.56 -15.35
CA PHE A 5 -15.97 -17.81 -14.37
C PHE A 5 -15.43 -18.19 -12.99
N LEU A 6 -14.29 -18.91 -12.92
CA LEU A 6 -13.62 -19.20 -11.66
C LEU A 6 -13.06 -17.92 -11.01
N VAL A 7 -12.58 -16.97 -11.82
CA VAL A 7 -12.12 -15.65 -11.31
C VAL A 7 -13.28 -14.88 -10.68
N ALA A 8 -14.41 -14.79 -11.39
CA ALA A 8 -15.61 -14.14 -10.86
C ALA A 8 -16.15 -14.84 -9.59
N ALA A 9 -16.12 -16.18 -9.56
CA ALA A 9 -16.48 -16.94 -8.36
C ALA A 9 -15.51 -16.64 -7.19
N GLY A 10 -14.20 -16.52 -7.46
CA GLY A 10 -13.20 -16.13 -6.47
C GLY A 10 -13.50 -14.75 -5.87
N ALA A 11 -13.91 -13.77 -6.71
CA ALA A 11 -14.33 -12.45 -6.24
C ALA A 11 -15.53 -12.53 -5.28
N VAL A 12 -16.57 -13.29 -5.65
CA VAL A 12 -17.77 -13.48 -4.83
C VAL A 12 -17.43 -14.18 -3.51
N ILE A 13 -16.57 -15.18 -3.53
CA ILE A 13 -16.13 -15.90 -2.32
C ILE A 13 -15.34 -14.95 -1.40
N ALA A 14 -14.42 -14.14 -1.95
CA ALA A 14 -13.66 -13.14 -1.17
C ALA A 14 -14.60 -12.16 -0.46
N LEU A 15 -15.54 -11.58 -1.19
CA LEU A 15 -16.51 -10.61 -0.63
C LEU A 15 -17.48 -11.28 0.37
N GLY A 16 -17.88 -12.51 0.11
CA GLY A 16 -18.69 -13.32 1.04
C GLY A 16 -17.94 -13.61 2.34
N PHE A 17 -16.65 -13.95 2.26
CA PHE A 17 -15.80 -14.13 3.43
C PHE A 17 -15.59 -12.81 4.20
N ALA A 18 -15.30 -11.70 3.51
CA ALA A 18 -15.21 -10.38 4.11
C ALA A 18 -16.50 -10.00 4.86
N ALA A 19 -17.67 -10.22 4.25
CA ALA A 19 -18.97 -9.97 4.89
C ALA A 19 -19.18 -10.85 6.13
N THR A 20 -18.72 -12.09 6.11
CA THR A 20 -18.79 -13.00 7.26
C THR A 20 -17.91 -12.50 8.41
N MET A 21 -16.67 -12.08 8.11
CA MET A 21 -15.76 -11.50 9.09
C MET A 21 -16.30 -10.18 9.64
N PHE A 22 -16.88 -9.33 8.80
CA PHE A 22 -17.54 -8.09 9.25
C PHE A 22 -18.67 -8.38 10.25
N ARG A 23 -19.55 -9.34 9.95
CA ARG A 23 -20.63 -9.74 10.88
C ARG A 23 -20.06 -10.27 12.19
N ARG A 24 -18.97 -11.04 12.13
CA ARG A 24 -18.30 -11.56 13.33
C ARG A 24 -17.74 -10.44 14.21
N VAL A 25 -17.08 -9.43 13.63
CA VAL A 25 -16.56 -8.26 14.36
C VAL A 25 -17.72 -7.44 14.94
N LYS A 26 -18.76 -7.16 14.14
CA LYS A 26 -19.94 -6.41 14.59
C LYS A 26 -20.66 -7.08 15.75
N GLY A 27 -20.65 -8.41 15.81
CA GLY A 27 -21.27 -9.19 16.88
C GLY A 27 -20.48 -9.21 18.21
N GLN A 28 -19.25 -8.67 18.25
CA GLN A 28 -18.49 -8.56 19.50
C GLN A 28 -18.99 -7.39 20.34
N PRO A 29 -18.97 -7.51 21.69
CA PRO A 29 -19.32 -6.41 22.58
C PRO A 29 -18.42 -5.20 22.37
N ALA A 30 -19.01 -4.01 22.35
CA ALA A 30 -18.27 -2.76 22.15
C ALA A 30 -17.54 -2.28 23.44
N GLY A 31 -17.91 -2.81 24.59
CA GLY A 31 -17.35 -2.44 25.88
C GLY A 31 -18.22 -1.46 26.66
N THR A 32 -17.59 -0.56 27.41
CA THR A 32 -18.28 0.42 28.24
C THR A 32 -18.85 1.59 27.41
N PRO A 33 -19.83 2.34 27.92
CA PRO A 33 -20.35 3.54 27.23
C PRO A 33 -19.27 4.58 26.92
N GLN A 34 -18.22 4.68 27.74
CA GLN A 34 -17.10 5.58 27.52
C GLN A 34 -16.22 5.11 26.34
N MET A 35 -15.95 3.81 26.23
CA MET A 35 -15.27 3.23 25.06
C MET A 35 -16.05 3.48 23.77
N GLU A 36 -17.37 3.32 23.81
CA GLU A 36 -18.22 3.62 22.67
C GLU A 36 -18.22 5.12 22.30
N LYS A 37 -18.21 6.03 23.27
CA LYS A 37 -18.11 7.49 23.05
C LYS A 37 -16.85 7.84 22.26
N ILE A 38 -15.69 7.31 22.69
CA ILE A 38 -14.39 7.54 22.03
C ILE A 38 -14.38 6.92 20.63
N SER A 39 -14.77 5.67 20.49
CA SER A 39 -14.84 4.98 19.19
C SER A 39 -15.77 5.72 18.20
N ASN A 40 -16.89 6.26 18.66
CA ASN A 40 -17.80 7.06 17.84
C ASN A 40 -17.18 8.41 17.45
N ALA A 41 -16.39 9.04 18.32
CA ALA A 41 -15.66 10.26 17.98
C ALA A 41 -14.65 10.00 16.86
N VAL A 42 -13.84 8.93 16.97
CA VAL A 42 -12.88 8.49 15.94
C VAL A 42 -13.61 8.15 14.64
N SER A 43 -14.69 7.36 14.68
CA SER A 43 -15.46 6.98 13.49
C SER A 43 -16.10 8.18 12.79
N SER A 44 -16.57 9.17 13.57
CA SER A 44 -17.15 10.41 13.04
C SER A 44 -16.07 11.27 12.37
N GLY A 45 -14.91 11.43 13.00
CA GLY A 45 -13.75 12.14 12.46
C GLY A 45 -13.27 11.51 11.16
N ALA A 46 -13.06 10.20 11.15
CA ALA A 46 -12.63 9.45 9.96
C ALA A 46 -13.65 9.55 8.81
N THR A 47 -14.96 9.51 9.12
CA THR A 47 -16.00 9.69 8.12
C THR A 47 -16.01 11.11 7.55
N ALA A 48 -15.84 12.13 8.39
CA ALA A 48 -15.79 13.53 7.97
C ALA A 48 -14.57 13.77 7.06
N TYR A 49 -13.41 13.22 7.42
CA TYR A 49 -12.21 13.27 6.59
C TYR A 49 -12.45 12.63 5.21
N LEU A 50 -12.90 11.37 5.14
CA LEU A 50 -13.11 10.68 3.87
C LEU A 50 -14.15 11.37 3.00
N LYS A 51 -15.27 11.84 3.59
CA LYS A 51 -16.28 12.58 2.84
C LYS A 51 -15.70 13.82 2.16
N ARG A 52 -14.82 14.53 2.84
CA ARG A 52 -14.19 15.72 2.31
C ARG A 52 -13.10 15.37 1.29
N GLN A 53 -12.29 14.35 1.55
CA GLN A 53 -11.29 13.85 0.63
C GLN A 53 -11.93 13.37 -0.67
N TYR A 54 -12.95 12.53 -0.61
CA TYR A 54 -13.62 12.00 -1.80
C TYR A 54 -14.30 13.10 -2.62
N LYS A 55 -14.78 14.17 -1.99
CA LYS A 55 -15.27 15.34 -2.73
C LYS A 55 -14.17 16.01 -3.54
N GLY A 56 -12.98 16.20 -2.97
CA GLY A 56 -11.82 16.76 -3.69
C GLY A 56 -11.33 15.83 -4.81
N VAL A 57 -11.23 14.54 -4.51
CA VAL A 57 -10.85 13.52 -5.49
C VAL A 57 -11.86 13.41 -6.63
N ALA A 58 -13.16 13.51 -6.35
CA ALA A 58 -14.19 13.49 -7.39
C ALA A 58 -14.04 14.66 -8.39
N VAL A 59 -13.63 15.84 -7.93
CA VAL A 59 -13.32 16.97 -8.83
C VAL A 59 -12.12 16.64 -9.73
N PHE A 60 -11.05 16.08 -9.17
CA PHE A 60 -9.90 15.63 -9.96
C PHE A 60 -10.32 14.58 -11.01
N PHE A 61 -11.10 13.58 -10.60
CA PHE A 61 -11.60 12.53 -11.49
C PHE A 61 -12.48 13.09 -12.61
N ALA A 62 -13.33 14.07 -12.31
CA ALA A 62 -14.18 14.73 -13.31
C ALA A 62 -13.32 15.49 -14.36
N VAL A 63 -12.29 16.20 -13.91
CA VAL A 63 -11.38 16.92 -14.82
C VAL A 63 -10.61 15.96 -15.70
N VAL A 64 -9.99 14.91 -15.12
CA VAL A 64 -9.25 13.91 -15.90
C VAL A 64 -10.18 13.13 -16.82
N PHE A 65 -11.39 12.78 -16.38
CA PHE A 65 -12.40 12.14 -17.24
C PHE A 65 -12.69 12.98 -18.49
N CYS A 66 -12.90 14.31 -18.35
CA CYS A 66 -13.12 15.21 -19.49
C CYS A 66 -11.91 15.27 -20.42
N ILE A 67 -10.69 15.27 -19.89
CA ILE A 67 -9.45 15.25 -20.69
C ILE A 67 -9.37 13.93 -21.48
N LEU A 68 -9.56 12.79 -20.83
CA LEU A 68 -9.53 11.47 -21.46
C LEU A 68 -10.64 11.32 -22.50
N LEU A 69 -11.82 11.86 -22.25
CA LEU A 69 -12.93 11.85 -23.21
C LEU A 69 -12.61 12.70 -24.45
N ALA A 70 -12.00 13.86 -24.28
CA ALA A 70 -11.53 14.70 -25.37
C ALA A 70 -10.45 13.98 -26.20
N MET A 71 -9.49 13.32 -25.55
CA MET A 71 -8.47 12.50 -26.23
C MET A 71 -9.08 11.33 -26.99
N ALA A 72 -10.10 10.67 -26.43
CA ALA A 72 -10.83 9.60 -27.13
C ALA A 72 -11.57 10.14 -28.37
N ALA A 73 -12.21 11.31 -28.25
CA ALA A 73 -12.86 11.97 -29.39
C ALA A 73 -11.88 12.38 -30.49
N MET A 74 -10.62 12.69 -30.14
CA MET A 74 -9.54 12.97 -31.11
C MET A 74 -8.89 11.70 -31.69
N GLY A 75 -9.30 10.50 -31.24
CA GLY A 75 -8.78 9.22 -31.74
C GLY A 75 -7.49 8.72 -31.09
N PHE A 76 -7.00 9.37 -30.01
CA PHE A 76 -5.79 8.95 -29.31
C PHE A 76 -6.04 7.78 -28.32
N LEU A 77 -7.29 7.59 -27.92
CA LEU A 77 -7.71 6.60 -26.93
C LEU A 77 -9.00 5.89 -27.34
N SER A 78 -9.22 4.71 -26.73
CA SER A 78 -10.53 4.07 -26.77
C SER A 78 -11.55 4.85 -25.94
N TYR A 79 -12.81 4.89 -26.40
CA TYR A 79 -13.92 5.48 -25.65
C TYR A 79 -14.21 4.80 -24.29
N PHE A 80 -13.70 3.58 -24.06
CA PHE A 80 -13.80 2.89 -22.78
C PHE A 80 -12.82 3.41 -21.73
N THR A 81 -11.69 4.00 -22.14
CA THR A 81 -10.63 4.48 -21.23
C THR A 81 -11.14 5.46 -20.15
N PRO A 82 -11.92 6.52 -20.45
CA PRO A 82 -12.44 7.42 -19.42
C PRO A 82 -13.31 6.70 -18.37
N PHE A 83 -14.12 5.74 -18.80
CA PHE A 83 -14.99 4.97 -17.90
C PHE A 83 -14.19 3.98 -17.05
N ALA A 84 -13.20 3.30 -17.64
CA ALA A 84 -12.30 2.42 -16.92
C ALA A 84 -11.52 3.18 -15.83
N PHE A 85 -11.06 4.38 -16.13
CA PHE A 85 -10.43 5.27 -15.17
C PHE A 85 -11.34 5.55 -13.95
N VAL A 86 -12.61 5.87 -14.17
CA VAL A 86 -13.55 6.16 -13.09
C VAL A 86 -13.85 4.92 -12.25
N THR A 87 -14.07 3.74 -12.87
CA THR A 87 -14.38 2.52 -12.14
C THR A 87 -13.20 2.05 -11.28
N GLY A 88 -11.96 2.11 -11.81
CA GLY A 88 -10.76 1.78 -11.03
C GLY A 88 -10.61 2.64 -9.77
N GLY A 89 -10.86 3.96 -9.90
CA GLY A 89 -10.86 4.85 -8.75
C GLY A 89 -12.01 4.59 -7.77
N PHE A 90 -13.19 4.29 -8.29
CA PHE A 90 -14.36 3.99 -7.47
C PHE A 90 -14.16 2.75 -6.60
N PHE A 91 -13.72 1.63 -7.19
CA PHE A 91 -13.52 0.38 -6.44
C PHE A 91 -12.35 0.49 -5.45
N SER A 92 -11.27 1.20 -5.81
CA SER A 92 -10.16 1.49 -4.90
C SER A 92 -10.64 2.31 -3.69
N GLY A 93 -11.40 3.38 -3.92
CA GLY A 93 -11.98 4.21 -2.86
C GLY A 93 -13.00 3.45 -1.99
N LEU A 94 -13.82 2.60 -2.60
CA LEU A 94 -14.78 1.76 -1.90
C LEU A 94 -14.09 0.76 -0.97
N ALA A 95 -12.98 0.14 -1.41
CA ALA A 95 -12.18 -0.75 -0.58
C ALA A 95 -11.65 -0.03 0.66
N GLY A 96 -11.04 1.15 0.49
CA GLY A 96 -10.57 1.99 1.59
C GLY A 96 -11.69 2.41 2.55
N PHE A 97 -12.86 2.78 2.03
CA PHE A 97 -14.02 3.15 2.84
C PHE A 97 -14.52 1.99 3.71
N ILE A 98 -14.69 0.78 3.14
CA ILE A 98 -15.14 -0.40 3.87
C ILE A 98 -14.11 -0.79 4.95
N GLY A 99 -12.81 -0.75 4.60
CA GLY A 99 -11.74 -1.03 5.54
C GLY A 99 -11.75 -0.08 6.74
N MET A 100 -11.76 1.22 6.50
CA MET A 100 -11.80 2.24 7.55
C MET A 100 -13.05 2.11 8.44
N LYS A 101 -14.22 1.89 7.84
CA LYS A 101 -15.48 1.69 8.62
C LYS A 101 -15.40 0.45 9.50
N THR A 102 -14.77 -0.60 9.04
CA THR A 102 -14.57 -1.82 9.82
C THR A 102 -13.56 -1.60 10.93
N ALA A 103 -12.43 -0.94 10.64
CA ALA A 103 -11.37 -0.66 11.62
C ALA A 103 -11.89 0.21 12.76
N THR A 104 -12.51 1.36 12.46
CA THR A 104 -13.08 2.25 13.48
C THR A 104 -14.14 1.57 14.36
N MET A 105 -14.91 0.63 13.80
CA MET A 105 -15.85 -0.19 14.57
C MET A 105 -15.13 -1.24 15.43
N ALA A 106 -14.00 -1.76 14.97
CA ALA A 106 -13.26 -2.82 15.63
C ALA A 106 -12.41 -2.32 16.81
N ASN A 107 -11.98 -1.06 16.82
CA ASN A 107 -11.06 -0.52 17.83
C ASN A 107 -11.55 -0.77 19.26
N CYS A 108 -12.74 -0.30 19.63
CA CYS A 108 -13.28 -0.53 20.98
C CYS A 108 -13.59 -2.01 21.27
N ARG A 109 -13.99 -2.78 20.26
CA ARG A 109 -14.25 -4.21 20.40
C ARG A 109 -12.98 -5.00 20.64
N THR A 110 -11.88 -4.58 20.03
CA THR A 110 -10.55 -5.15 20.27
C THR A 110 -10.05 -4.84 21.69
N ALA A 111 -10.18 -3.59 22.15
CA ALA A 111 -9.85 -3.20 23.50
C ALA A 111 -10.68 -3.99 24.55
N ASN A 112 -11.99 -4.11 24.32
CA ASN A 112 -12.87 -4.90 25.18
C ASN A 112 -12.52 -6.39 25.17
N ALA A 113 -12.20 -6.97 24.00
CA ALA A 113 -11.77 -8.36 23.90
C ALA A 113 -10.41 -8.60 24.57
N ALA A 114 -9.49 -7.64 24.52
CA ALA A 114 -8.20 -7.68 25.21
C ALA A 114 -8.35 -7.64 26.73
N SER A 115 -9.42 -7.05 27.27
CA SER A 115 -9.70 -7.10 28.70
C SER A 115 -9.95 -8.53 29.21
N GLU A 116 -10.48 -9.40 28.34
CA GLU A 116 -10.68 -10.80 28.69
C GLU A 116 -9.41 -11.64 28.46
N SER A 117 -8.81 -11.54 27.27
CA SER A 117 -7.52 -12.19 26.98
C SER A 117 -6.82 -11.61 25.74
N LEU A 118 -5.50 -11.75 25.71
CA LEU A 118 -4.65 -11.37 24.57
C LEU A 118 -5.10 -12.05 23.26
N ASN A 119 -5.42 -13.35 23.32
CA ASN A 119 -5.85 -14.12 22.15
C ASN A 119 -7.22 -13.66 21.62
N ARG A 120 -8.15 -13.23 22.49
CA ARG A 120 -9.44 -12.67 22.04
C ARG A 120 -9.24 -11.33 21.35
N GLY A 121 -8.40 -10.45 21.89
CA GLY A 121 -8.02 -9.20 21.25
C GLY A 121 -7.43 -9.42 19.86
N LEU A 122 -6.43 -10.32 19.75
CA LEU A 122 -5.83 -10.70 18.47
C LEU A 122 -6.89 -11.17 17.44
N ARG A 123 -7.81 -12.04 17.86
CA ARG A 123 -8.83 -12.58 16.93
C ARG A 123 -9.80 -11.52 16.43
N VAL A 124 -10.17 -10.55 17.26
CA VAL A 124 -11.06 -9.46 16.83
C VAL A 124 -10.35 -8.55 15.86
N ALA A 125 -9.14 -8.09 16.19
CA ALA A 125 -8.33 -7.22 15.32
C ALA A 125 -7.99 -7.91 14.00
N PHE A 126 -7.55 -9.17 14.00
CA PHE A 126 -7.26 -9.94 12.78
C PHE A 126 -8.53 -10.20 11.94
N SER A 127 -9.70 -10.43 12.57
CA SER A 127 -10.95 -10.55 11.83
C SER A 127 -11.32 -9.25 11.12
N ALA A 128 -11.07 -8.10 11.75
CA ALA A 128 -11.29 -6.79 11.13
C ALA A 128 -10.29 -6.50 10.01
N GLY A 129 -9.00 -6.82 10.21
CA GLY A 129 -8.00 -6.78 9.14
C GLY A 129 -8.36 -7.70 7.98
N SER A 130 -8.94 -8.89 8.25
CA SER A 130 -9.42 -9.80 7.20
C SER A 130 -10.54 -9.18 6.36
N VAL A 131 -11.44 -8.38 6.95
CA VAL A 131 -12.44 -7.64 6.14
C VAL A 131 -11.74 -6.76 5.12
N MET A 132 -10.72 -6.02 5.54
CA MET A 132 -9.94 -5.15 4.64
C MET A 132 -9.26 -5.97 3.53
N GLY A 133 -8.47 -6.98 3.90
CA GLY A 133 -7.70 -7.80 2.95
C GLY A 133 -8.58 -8.45 1.90
N PHE A 134 -9.66 -9.10 2.31
CA PHE A 134 -10.55 -9.81 1.38
C PHE A 134 -11.52 -8.88 0.62
N THR A 135 -11.80 -7.68 1.13
CA THR A 135 -12.51 -6.65 0.36
C THR A 135 -11.66 -6.14 -0.78
N VAL A 136 -10.37 -5.84 -0.55
CA VAL A 136 -9.43 -5.36 -1.56
C VAL A 136 -9.30 -6.35 -2.71
N VAL A 137 -8.95 -7.60 -2.40
CA VAL A 137 -8.78 -8.63 -3.46
C VAL A 137 -10.10 -9.00 -4.12
N GLY A 138 -11.21 -9.02 -3.38
CA GLY A 138 -12.53 -9.32 -3.89
C GLY A 138 -13.07 -8.24 -4.84
N LEU A 139 -12.96 -6.97 -4.48
CA LEU A 139 -13.36 -5.85 -5.35
C LEU A 139 -12.44 -5.74 -6.58
N GLY A 140 -11.14 -6.01 -6.42
CA GLY A 140 -10.21 -6.03 -7.55
C GLY A 140 -10.56 -7.10 -8.58
N LEU A 141 -10.80 -8.34 -8.16
CA LEU A 141 -11.22 -9.41 -9.06
C LEU A 141 -12.62 -9.18 -9.64
N LEU A 142 -13.52 -8.55 -8.89
CA LEU A 142 -14.86 -8.21 -9.36
C LEU A 142 -14.80 -7.21 -10.51
N ASP A 143 -14.06 -6.10 -10.33
CA ASP A 143 -13.90 -5.05 -11.34
C ASP A 143 -13.26 -5.62 -12.63
N LEU A 144 -12.15 -6.38 -12.48
CA LEU A 144 -11.51 -7.08 -13.59
C LEU A 144 -12.46 -8.01 -14.33
N SER A 145 -13.26 -8.80 -13.60
CA SER A 145 -14.24 -9.72 -14.20
C SER A 145 -15.33 -8.99 -14.95
N LEU A 146 -15.87 -7.90 -14.37
CA LEU A 146 -16.90 -7.09 -14.99
C LEU A 146 -16.41 -6.47 -16.31
N TRP A 147 -15.20 -5.87 -16.31
CA TRP A 147 -14.61 -5.31 -17.52
C TRP A 147 -14.32 -6.38 -18.58
N TYR A 148 -13.77 -7.52 -18.18
CA TYR A 148 -13.48 -8.61 -19.11
C TYR A 148 -14.76 -9.12 -19.80
N PHE A 149 -15.83 -9.41 -19.04
CA PHE A 149 -17.07 -9.91 -19.62
C PHE A 149 -17.80 -8.84 -20.44
N PHE A 150 -17.80 -7.59 -19.97
CA PHE A 150 -18.40 -6.47 -20.69
C PHE A 150 -17.70 -6.23 -22.06
N LEU A 151 -16.37 -6.09 -22.06
CA LEU A 151 -15.60 -5.86 -23.30
C LEU A 151 -15.70 -7.05 -24.24
N ARG A 152 -15.68 -8.26 -23.70
CA ARG A 152 -15.89 -9.46 -24.51
C ARG A 152 -17.26 -9.42 -25.19
N PHE A 153 -18.33 -9.15 -24.45
CA PHE A 153 -19.68 -9.01 -25.02
C PHE A 153 -19.71 -7.92 -26.11
N TRP A 154 -19.11 -6.77 -25.83
CA TRP A 154 -19.07 -5.66 -26.76
C TRP A 154 -18.40 -6.06 -28.10
N TYR A 155 -17.16 -6.54 -28.02
CA TYR A 155 -16.37 -6.88 -29.19
C TYR A 155 -16.76 -8.20 -29.88
N THR A 156 -17.69 -8.96 -29.34
CA THR A 156 -18.26 -10.13 -30.02
C THR A 156 -19.66 -9.89 -30.57
N THR A 157 -20.42 -8.94 -30.03
CA THR A 157 -21.87 -8.79 -30.34
C THR A 157 -22.21 -7.39 -30.88
N VAL A 158 -21.66 -6.32 -30.28
CA VAL A 158 -22.01 -4.93 -30.63
C VAL A 158 -21.12 -4.39 -31.76
N ASP A 159 -19.82 -4.58 -31.61
CA ASP A 159 -18.79 -4.17 -32.59
C ASP A 159 -17.81 -5.34 -32.81
N PRO A 160 -18.26 -6.36 -33.60
CA PRO A 160 -17.49 -7.58 -33.78
C PRO A 160 -16.14 -7.34 -34.46
N VAL A 161 -15.06 -7.80 -33.82
CA VAL A 161 -13.71 -7.74 -34.37
C VAL A 161 -13.37 -8.97 -35.20
N ALA A 162 -12.47 -8.80 -36.20
CA ALA A 162 -12.21 -9.80 -37.24
C ALA A 162 -11.50 -11.08 -36.72
N SER A 163 -10.75 -11.01 -35.63
CA SER A 163 -10.00 -12.17 -35.10
C SER A 163 -10.08 -12.26 -33.58
N THR A 164 -9.88 -13.50 -33.07
CA THR A 164 -9.79 -13.75 -31.62
C THR A 164 -8.59 -13.06 -30.99
N GLU A 165 -7.49 -12.91 -31.73
CA GLU A 165 -6.29 -12.23 -31.26
C GLU A 165 -6.57 -10.75 -31.05
N LEU A 166 -7.18 -10.07 -32.02
CA LEU A 166 -7.58 -8.67 -31.92
C LEU A 166 -8.61 -8.46 -30.80
N LEU A 167 -9.53 -9.42 -30.60
CA LEU A 167 -10.47 -9.41 -29.48
C LEU A 167 -9.74 -9.33 -28.14
N ILE A 168 -8.80 -10.23 -27.91
CA ILE A 168 -8.06 -10.31 -26.65
C ILE A 168 -7.17 -9.08 -26.45
N GLN A 169 -6.51 -8.62 -27.52
CA GLN A 169 -5.71 -7.39 -27.51
C GLN A 169 -6.54 -6.16 -27.12
N ASN A 170 -7.72 -5.99 -27.70
CA ASN A 170 -8.62 -4.89 -27.37
C ASN A 170 -9.11 -4.97 -25.93
N ILE A 171 -9.45 -6.17 -25.43
CA ILE A 171 -9.87 -6.37 -24.03
C ILE A 171 -8.73 -5.96 -23.09
N THR A 172 -7.53 -6.50 -23.28
CA THR A 172 -6.40 -6.25 -22.35
C THR A 172 -5.91 -4.80 -22.41
N SER A 173 -5.85 -4.18 -23.60
CA SER A 173 -5.51 -2.77 -23.75
C SER A 173 -6.48 -1.83 -23.04
N ASN A 174 -7.78 -2.10 -23.09
CA ASN A 174 -8.78 -1.30 -22.37
C ASN A 174 -8.74 -1.58 -20.85
N MET A 175 -8.56 -2.84 -20.44
CA MET A 175 -8.41 -3.18 -19.03
C MET A 175 -7.16 -2.55 -18.39
N LEU A 176 -6.07 -2.39 -19.13
CA LEU A 176 -4.85 -1.78 -18.61
C LEU A 176 -5.07 -0.33 -18.16
N THR A 177 -5.97 0.40 -18.84
CA THR A 177 -6.20 1.83 -18.54
C THR A 177 -6.94 2.10 -17.24
N PHE A 178 -7.68 1.12 -16.69
CA PHE A 178 -8.36 1.31 -15.41
C PHE A 178 -7.38 1.40 -14.23
N GLY A 179 -6.19 0.83 -14.37
CA GLY A 179 -5.12 0.96 -13.41
C GLY A 179 -4.75 2.41 -13.09
N MET A 180 -4.83 3.33 -14.04
CA MET A 180 -4.59 4.76 -13.81
C MET A 180 -5.58 5.35 -12.80
N GLY A 181 -6.85 4.94 -12.84
CA GLY A 181 -7.86 5.37 -11.88
C GLY A 181 -7.60 4.84 -10.46
N ALA A 182 -7.27 3.56 -10.38
CA ALA A 182 -6.90 2.92 -9.10
C ALA A 182 -5.65 3.58 -8.49
N SER A 183 -4.60 3.82 -9.30
CA SER A 183 -3.36 4.48 -8.87
C SER A 183 -3.60 5.92 -8.42
N SER A 184 -4.43 6.68 -9.15
CA SER A 184 -4.78 8.05 -8.77
C SER A 184 -5.50 8.08 -7.41
N MET A 185 -6.50 7.22 -7.21
CA MET A 185 -7.21 7.13 -5.94
C MET A 185 -6.28 6.71 -4.79
N ALA A 186 -5.40 5.72 -5.03
CA ALA A 186 -4.41 5.26 -4.07
C ALA A 186 -3.45 6.40 -3.65
N LEU A 187 -2.97 7.20 -4.61
CA LEU A 187 -2.08 8.32 -4.33
C LEU A 187 -2.75 9.36 -3.43
N PHE A 188 -3.97 9.80 -3.76
CA PHE A 188 -4.71 10.74 -2.93
C PHE A 188 -5.00 10.17 -1.54
N ALA A 189 -5.40 8.90 -1.44
CA ALA A 189 -5.68 8.25 -0.17
C ALA A 189 -4.41 8.13 0.69
N ARG A 190 -3.29 7.69 0.10
CA ARG A 190 -2.03 7.45 0.84
C ARG A 190 -1.34 8.75 1.22
N VAL A 191 -1.18 9.70 0.31
CA VAL A 191 -0.53 11.00 0.60
C VAL A 191 -1.40 11.83 1.54
N GLY A 192 -2.70 11.95 1.25
CA GLY A 192 -3.61 12.72 2.10
C GLY A 192 -3.78 12.10 3.50
N GLY A 193 -3.95 10.78 3.58
CA GLY A 193 -4.01 10.04 4.84
C GLY A 193 -2.72 10.16 5.64
N GLY A 194 -1.56 9.95 5.01
CA GLY A 194 -0.25 10.05 5.66
C GLY A 194 0.05 11.46 6.19
N ILE A 195 -0.25 12.53 5.42
CA ILE A 195 -0.11 13.91 5.92
C ILE A 195 -1.03 14.16 7.12
N PHE A 196 -2.27 13.65 7.08
CA PHE A 196 -3.22 13.79 8.18
C PHE A 196 -2.70 13.10 9.45
N THR A 197 -2.38 11.80 9.33
CA THR A 197 -1.93 10.95 10.44
C THR A 197 -0.69 11.54 11.10
N LYS A 198 0.34 11.80 10.29
CA LYS A 198 1.63 12.25 10.87
C LYS A 198 1.62 13.72 11.32
N ALA A 199 0.70 14.53 10.84
CA ALA A 199 0.48 15.85 11.43
C ALA A 199 -0.15 15.77 12.82
N ALA A 200 -1.10 14.86 13.01
CA ALA A 200 -1.75 14.64 14.30
C ALA A 200 -0.79 14.00 15.31
N ASP A 201 -0.11 12.92 14.91
CA ASP A 201 0.86 12.17 15.70
C ASP A 201 2.03 13.06 16.19
N VAL A 202 2.75 13.71 15.26
CA VAL A 202 3.83 14.65 15.62
C VAL A 202 3.32 15.78 16.53
N GLY A 203 2.11 16.31 16.26
CA GLY A 203 1.49 17.34 17.10
C GLY A 203 1.15 16.84 18.51
N ALA A 204 0.65 15.61 18.63
CA ALA A 204 0.34 14.96 19.89
C ALA A 204 1.62 14.67 20.69
N ASP A 205 2.62 14.10 20.03
CA ASP A 205 3.87 13.65 20.66
C ASP A 205 4.75 14.79 21.13
N LEU A 206 5.04 15.78 20.27
CA LEU A 206 5.92 16.88 20.66
C LEU A 206 5.36 17.69 21.83
N VAL A 207 4.08 18.03 21.80
CA VAL A 207 3.50 18.86 22.86
C VAL A 207 3.07 18.02 24.05
N GLY A 208 2.48 16.84 23.85
CA GLY A 208 2.02 15.98 24.93
C GLY A 208 3.15 15.30 25.66
N LYS A 209 3.95 14.50 24.96
CA LYS A 209 5.00 13.67 25.58
C LYS A 209 6.24 14.48 25.97
N VAL A 210 6.72 15.36 25.07
CA VAL A 210 8.01 16.03 25.27
C VAL A 210 7.85 17.31 26.07
N GLU A 211 6.87 18.17 25.76
CA GLU A 211 6.71 19.47 26.46
C GLU A 211 5.88 19.36 27.74
N ALA A 212 4.70 18.73 27.67
CA ALA A 212 3.78 18.63 28.81
C ALA A 212 4.06 17.44 29.73
N GLY A 213 4.80 16.44 29.26
CA GLY A 213 5.16 15.24 30.04
C GLY A 213 3.96 14.37 30.40
N ILE A 214 2.86 14.42 29.62
CA ILE A 214 1.71 13.55 29.80
C ILE A 214 1.91 12.23 29.03
N PRO A 215 1.27 11.13 29.46
CA PRO A 215 1.36 9.85 28.78
C PRO A 215 0.90 9.91 27.31
N GLU A 216 1.32 8.92 26.54
CA GLU A 216 0.75 8.65 25.22
C GLU A 216 -0.74 8.33 25.34
N ASP A 217 -1.54 8.75 24.38
CA ASP A 217 -3.00 8.60 24.38
C ASP A 217 -3.74 9.23 25.58
N ASP A 218 -3.12 10.17 26.28
CA ASP A 218 -3.79 10.85 27.40
C ASP A 218 -5.00 11.66 26.90
N PRO A 219 -6.19 11.49 27.49
CA PRO A 219 -7.41 12.19 27.04
C PRO A 219 -7.34 13.71 27.18
N ARG A 220 -6.38 14.25 27.93
CA ARG A 220 -6.14 15.69 28.01
C ARG A 220 -5.49 16.27 26.75
N ASN A 221 -4.86 15.41 25.92
CA ASN A 221 -4.22 15.86 24.70
C ASN A 221 -5.25 16.14 23.60
N PRO A 222 -5.37 17.38 23.09
CA PRO A 222 -6.36 17.72 22.07
C PRO A 222 -6.17 17.00 20.74
N ALA A 223 -4.97 16.51 20.43
CA ALA A 223 -4.66 15.85 19.17
C ALA A 223 -4.89 14.32 19.20
N VAL A 224 -5.11 13.70 20.36
CA VAL A 224 -5.21 12.23 20.49
C VAL A 224 -6.33 11.61 19.62
N ILE A 225 -7.49 12.24 19.51
CA ILE A 225 -8.55 11.75 18.65
C ILE A 225 -8.19 11.94 17.16
N ALA A 226 -7.48 13.03 16.81
CA ALA A 226 -7.01 13.23 15.45
C ALA A 226 -5.97 12.18 15.06
N ASP A 227 -5.09 11.80 15.97
CA ASP A 227 -4.11 10.74 15.80
C ASP A 227 -4.80 9.39 15.55
N ASN A 228 -5.69 8.97 16.43
CA ASN A 228 -6.48 7.75 16.25
C ASN A 228 -7.31 7.75 14.95
N VAL A 229 -7.84 8.91 14.51
CA VAL A 229 -8.48 9.05 13.19
C VAL A 229 -7.47 8.82 12.08
N GLY A 230 -6.28 9.37 12.24
CA GLY A 230 -5.17 9.28 11.29
C GLY A 230 -4.83 7.84 10.93
N ASP A 231 -4.59 6.98 11.91
CA ASP A 231 -4.28 5.56 11.70
C ASP A 231 -5.35 4.85 10.87
N ASN A 232 -6.62 5.14 11.13
CA ASN A 232 -7.72 4.53 10.37
C ASN A 232 -7.81 5.04 8.93
N VAL A 233 -7.47 6.30 8.66
CA VAL A 233 -7.58 6.87 7.30
C VAL A 233 -6.27 6.76 6.52
N GLY A 234 -5.11 6.84 7.18
CA GLY A 234 -3.78 6.70 6.57
C GLY A 234 -3.36 5.26 6.39
N ASP A 235 -3.33 4.51 7.50
CA ASP A 235 -2.75 3.17 7.51
C ASP A 235 -3.75 2.05 7.23
N VAL A 236 -5.07 2.27 7.35
CA VAL A 236 -6.06 1.31 6.85
C VAL A 236 -6.59 1.70 5.48
N ALA A 237 -7.25 2.85 5.34
CA ALA A 237 -7.87 3.21 4.07
C ALA A 237 -6.85 3.51 2.97
N GLY A 238 -5.78 4.26 3.29
CA GLY A 238 -4.72 4.61 2.34
C GLY A 238 -3.94 3.40 1.86
N MET A 239 -3.55 2.50 2.78
CA MET A 239 -2.84 1.27 2.45
C MET A 239 -3.71 0.31 1.64
N GLY A 240 -4.99 0.19 1.97
CA GLY A 240 -5.88 -0.64 1.19
C GLY A 240 -6.07 -0.19 -0.24
N ALA A 241 -6.12 1.12 -0.48
CA ALA A 241 -6.16 1.67 -1.82
C ALA A 241 -4.84 1.42 -2.60
N ASP A 242 -3.68 1.54 -1.94
CA ASP A 242 -2.35 1.25 -2.51
C ASP A 242 -2.23 -0.24 -2.91
N LEU A 243 -2.61 -1.15 -2.03
CA LEU A 243 -2.53 -2.58 -2.31
C LEU A 243 -3.60 -3.04 -3.30
N TYR A 244 -4.77 -2.40 -3.35
CA TYR A 244 -5.75 -2.59 -4.42
C TYR A 244 -5.11 -2.27 -5.79
N GLU A 245 -4.48 -1.12 -5.90
CA GLU A 245 -3.80 -0.68 -7.12
C GLU A 245 -2.66 -1.63 -7.53
N SER A 246 -1.83 -2.06 -6.57
CA SER A 246 -0.74 -3.01 -6.83
C SER A 246 -1.26 -4.34 -7.37
N TYR A 247 -2.34 -4.84 -6.76
CA TYR A 247 -2.96 -6.11 -7.13
C TYR A 247 -3.55 -6.08 -8.53
N VAL A 248 -4.39 -5.11 -8.81
CA VAL A 248 -5.03 -5.02 -10.13
C VAL A 248 -4.04 -4.61 -11.22
N GLY A 249 -3.10 -3.71 -10.90
CA GLY A 249 -2.06 -3.26 -11.82
C GLY A 249 -1.16 -4.40 -12.30
N SER A 250 -0.73 -5.29 -11.38
CA SER A 250 0.07 -6.46 -11.75
C SER A 250 -0.71 -7.44 -12.63
N ILE A 251 -1.98 -7.68 -12.34
CA ILE A 251 -2.83 -8.58 -13.12
C ILE A 251 -3.04 -8.04 -14.53
N VAL A 252 -3.40 -6.76 -14.68
CA VAL A 252 -3.71 -6.19 -16.01
C VAL A 252 -2.47 -6.02 -16.88
N SER A 253 -1.32 -5.61 -16.29
CA SER A 253 -0.07 -5.50 -17.04
C SER A 253 0.42 -6.88 -17.52
N THR A 254 0.38 -7.88 -16.65
CA THR A 254 0.74 -9.26 -17.02
C THR A 254 -0.21 -9.82 -18.09
N SER A 255 -1.51 -9.52 -17.99
CA SER A 255 -2.50 -9.93 -19.00
C SER A 255 -2.24 -9.28 -20.36
N ALA A 256 -1.82 -8.02 -20.38
CA ALA A 256 -1.43 -7.34 -21.63
C ALA A 256 -0.18 -7.98 -22.24
N LEU A 257 0.85 -8.26 -21.43
CA LEU A 257 2.08 -8.94 -21.88
C LEU A 257 1.84 -10.37 -22.38
N ALA A 258 0.81 -11.05 -21.89
CA ALA A 258 0.44 -12.38 -22.39
C ALA A 258 0.09 -12.39 -23.89
N VAL A 259 -0.49 -11.28 -24.39
CA VAL A 259 -0.80 -11.12 -25.82
C VAL A 259 0.48 -10.93 -26.62
N ALA A 260 1.36 -10.05 -26.18
CA ALA A 260 2.67 -9.82 -26.80
C ALA A 260 3.56 -11.08 -26.82
N ALA A 261 3.46 -11.92 -25.78
CA ALA A 261 4.16 -13.20 -25.67
C ALA A 261 3.53 -14.35 -26.50
N GLY A 262 2.44 -14.10 -27.22
CA GLY A 262 1.78 -15.11 -28.06
C GLY A 262 0.93 -16.15 -27.31
N TYR A 263 0.71 -15.99 -26.01
CA TYR A 263 -0.09 -16.93 -25.20
C TYR A 263 -1.62 -16.72 -25.34
N GLY A 264 -2.05 -15.63 -25.97
CA GLY A 264 -3.46 -15.33 -26.25
C GLY A 264 -4.36 -15.39 -25.00
N ALA A 265 -5.59 -15.87 -25.17
CA ALA A 265 -6.59 -15.91 -24.08
C ALA A 265 -6.16 -16.78 -22.88
N SER A 266 -5.40 -17.83 -23.11
CA SER A 266 -4.90 -18.71 -22.05
C SER A 266 -3.91 -17.97 -21.16
N GLY A 267 -2.94 -17.27 -21.75
CA GLY A 267 -1.97 -16.49 -21.02
C GLY A 267 -2.60 -15.33 -20.24
N VAL A 268 -3.63 -14.66 -20.79
CA VAL A 268 -4.41 -13.63 -20.09
C VAL A 268 -5.13 -14.19 -18.87
N SER A 269 -5.59 -15.45 -18.95
CA SER A 269 -6.31 -16.10 -17.85
C SER A 269 -5.39 -16.52 -16.68
N VAL A 270 -4.10 -16.73 -16.91
CA VAL A 270 -3.15 -17.18 -15.87
C VAL A 270 -3.07 -16.21 -14.69
N PRO A 271 -2.72 -14.90 -14.86
CA PRO A 271 -2.61 -13.98 -13.74
C PRO A 271 -3.93 -13.81 -12.99
N MET A 272 -5.05 -13.80 -13.69
CA MET A 272 -6.37 -13.67 -13.09
C MET A 272 -6.76 -14.92 -12.27
N LEU A 273 -6.48 -16.11 -12.79
CA LEU A 273 -6.76 -17.35 -12.09
C LEU A 273 -5.84 -17.54 -10.88
N LEU A 274 -4.55 -17.23 -10.99
CA LEU A 274 -3.62 -17.24 -9.87
C LEU A 274 -4.08 -16.33 -8.74
N ALA A 275 -4.56 -15.14 -9.07
CA ALA A 275 -5.11 -14.20 -8.12
C ALA A 275 -6.37 -14.76 -7.41
N ALA A 276 -7.28 -15.39 -8.14
CA ALA A 276 -8.48 -16.01 -7.57
C ALA A 276 -8.14 -17.23 -6.68
N LEU A 277 -7.18 -18.07 -7.08
CA LEU A 277 -6.68 -19.18 -6.26
C LEU A 277 -5.98 -18.66 -5.00
N GLY A 278 -5.24 -17.56 -5.11
CA GLY A 278 -4.63 -16.85 -3.99
C GLY A 278 -5.64 -16.44 -2.92
N VAL A 279 -6.83 -15.98 -3.33
CA VAL A 279 -7.94 -15.70 -2.40
C VAL A 279 -8.34 -16.93 -1.62
N LEU A 280 -8.57 -18.05 -2.30
CA LEU A 280 -8.99 -19.30 -1.63
C LEU A 280 -7.92 -19.82 -0.66
N CYS A 281 -6.66 -19.81 -1.08
CA CYS A 281 -5.53 -20.20 -0.24
C CYS A 281 -5.35 -19.26 0.97
N SER A 282 -5.54 -17.96 0.79
CA SER A 282 -5.50 -16.97 1.86
C SER A 282 -6.63 -17.16 2.88
N ILE A 283 -7.84 -17.51 2.43
CA ILE A 283 -8.97 -17.89 3.33
C ILE A 283 -8.57 -19.11 4.17
N VAL A 284 -8.04 -20.15 3.55
CA VAL A 284 -7.57 -21.32 4.29
C VAL A 284 -6.49 -20.95 5.28
N GLY A 285 -5.47 -20.20 4.86
CA GLY A 285 -4.38 -19.72 5.72
C GLY A 285 -4.88 -18.94 6.94
N SER A 286 -5.92 -18.12 6.78
CA SER A 286 -6.48 -17.30 7.86
C SER A 286 -7.06 -18.13 9.02
N PHE A 287 -7.50 -19.36 8.79
CA PHE A 287 -7.98 -20.26 9.84
C PHE A 287 -6.86 -20.81 10.73
N PHE A 288 -5.61 -20.74 10.28
CA PHE A 288 -4.43 -21.18 11.05
C PHE A 288 -3.84 -20.06 11.91
N VAL A 289 -4.31 -18.83 11.80
CA VAL A 289 -3.91 -17.72 12.67
C VAL A 289 -4.58 -17.90 14.05
N LYS A 290 -3.91 -18.67 14.90
CA LYS A 290 -4.38 -19.01 16.24
C LYS A 290 -3.20 -19.07 17.20
N THR A 291 -3.41 -18.62 18.44
CA THR A 291 -2.43 -18.75 19.51
C THR A 291 -3.07 -19.29 20.80
N LYS A 292 -2.25 -19.72 21.75
CA LYS A 292 -2.68 -20.16 23.07
C LYS A 292 -2.81 -18.96 24.02
N GLU A 293 -3.61 -19.09 25.07
CA GLU A 293 -3.65 -18.09 26.15
C GLU A 293 -2.26 -17.97 26.80
N GLY A 294 -1.86 -16.75 27.15
CA GLY A 294 -0.54 -16.46 27.72
C GLY A 294 0.63 -16.60 26.74
N ALA A 295 0.37 -16.58 25.44
CA ALA A 295 1.42 -16.64 24.41
C ALA A 295 2.33 -15.42 24.47
N SER A 296 3.63 -15.63 24.30
CA SER A 296 4.61 -14.57 24.14
C SER A 296 4.44 -13.84 22.82
N GLN A 297 4.92 -12.60 22.70
CA GLN A 297 4.94 -11.81 21.48
C GLN A 297 5.52 -12.61 20.29
N LYS A 298 6.60 -13.35 20.51
CA LYS A 298 7.20 -14.24 19.50
C LYS A 298 6.22 -15.32 19.01
N ASN A 299 5.41 -15.88 19.90
CA ASN A 299 4.41 -16.89 19.54
C ASN A 299 3.24 -16.29 18.76
N LEU A 300 2.86 -15.05 19.08
CA LEU A 300 1.84 -14.30 18.32
C LEU A 300 2.31 -14.02 16.90
N LEU A 301 3.53 -13.53 16.73
CA LEU A 301 4.14 -13.30 15.41
C LEU A 301 4.25 -14.59 14.60
N THR A 302 4.65 -15.68 15.25
CA THR A 302 4.69 -17.01 14.62
C THR A 302 3.31 -17.46 14.13
N ALA A 303 2.24 -17.18 14.90
CA ALA A 303 0.88 -17.54 14.51
C ALA A 303 0.43 -16.78 13.24
N LEU A 304 0.69 -15.48 13.15
CA LEU A 304 0.38 -14.68 11.95
C LEU A 304 1.15 -15.19 10.73
N ARG A 305 2.45 -15.45 10.87
CA ARG A 305 3.29 -15.99 9.80
C ARG A 305 2.86 -17.38 9.34
N THR A 306 2.45 -18.24 10.28
CA THR A 306 1.99 -19.58 9.94
C THR A 306 0.83 -19.54 8.95
N GLY A 307 -0.11 -18.62 9.13
CA GLY A 307 -1.21 -18.40 8.18
C GLY A 307 -0.70 -18.02 6.78
N THR A 308 0.24 -17.08 6.70
CA THR A 308 0.83 -16.63 5.43
C THR A 308 1.66 -17.73 4.76
N TYR A 309 2.45 -18.49 5.51
CA TYR A 309 3.25 -19.60 4.95
C TYR A 309 2.40 -20.75 4.45
N ILE A 310 1.31 -21.09 5.15
CA ILE A 310 0.35 -22.10 4.69
C ILE A 310 -0.33 -21.62 3.40
N ALA A 311 -0.77 -20.36 3.35
CA ALA A 311 -1.34 -19.80 2.13
C ALA A 311 -0.35 -19.86 0.97
N SER A 312 0.92 -19.47 1.18
CA SER A 312 1.99 -19.52 0.18
C SER A 312 2.25 -20.92 -0.34
N ALA A 313 2.30 -21.92 0.56
CA ALA A 313 2.49 -23.32 0.18
C ALA A 313 1.32 -23.86 -0.66
N LEU A 314 0.08 -23.53 -0.27
CA LEU A 314 -1.12 -23.90 -1.03
C LEU A 314 -1.16 -23.22 -2.39
N ILE A 315 -0.78 -21.93 -2.48
CA ILE A 315 -0.67 -21.20 -3.75
C ILE A 315 0.35 -21.88 -4.67
N ALA A 316 1.50 -22.29 -4.16
CA ALA A 316 2.51 -23.00 -4.96
C ALA A 316 1.94 -24.29 -5.57
N VAL A 317 1.19 -25.08 -4.79
CA VAL A 317 0.53 -26.29 -5.29
C VAL A 317 -0.55 -25.95 -6.33
N CYS A 318 -1.42 -25.00 -6.03
CA CYS A 318 -2.50 -24.62 -6.96
C CYS A 318 -1.94 -23.99 -8.25
N ALA A 319 -0.87 -23.21 -8.17
CA ALA A 319 -0.23 -22.59 -9.32
C ALA A 319 0.35 -23.64 -10.28
N TRP A 320 0.93 -24.73 -9.77
CA TRP A 320 1.39 -25.84 -10.61
C TRP A 320 0.27 -26.35 -11.53
N PHE A 321 -0.87 -26.68 -10.94
CA PHE A 321 -2.00 -27.21 -11.72
C PHE A 321 -2.61 -26.13 -12.64
N ALA A 322 -2.77 -24.90 -12.19
CA ALA A 322 -3.37 -23.82 -12.96
C ALA A 322 -2.55 -23.48 -14.20
N VAL A 323 -1.22 -23.34 -14.05
CA VAL A 323 -0.32 -23.00 -15.15
C VAL A 323 -0.24 -24.12 -16.18
N HIS A 324 -0.11 -25.41 -15.74
CA HIS A 324 -0.09 -26.55 -16.64
C HIS A 324 -1.44 -26.85 -17.30
N TRP A 325 -2.54 -26.38 -16.71
CA TRP A 325 -3.86 -26.46 -17.35
C TRP A 325 -4.06 -25.44 -18.47
N LEU A 326 -3.49 -24.25 -18.33
CA LEU A 326 -3.75 -23.12 -19.23
C LEU A 326 -2.69 -22.93 -20.32
N LEU A 327 -1.43 -23.27 -20.04
CA LEU A 327 -0.31 -23.04 -20.95
C LEU A 327 0.21 -24.35 -21.57
N PRO A 328 0.83 -24.28 -22.76
CA PRO A 328 1.53 -25.40 -23.35
C PRO A 328 2.60 -25.99 -22.42
N ALA A 329 2.75 -27.32 -22.40
CA ALA A 329 3.65 -28.01 -21.47
C ALA A 329 5.11 -27.53 -21.56
N GLU A 330 5.58 -27.10 -22.73
CA GLU A 330 6.93 -26.58 -22.96
C GLU A 330 7.22 -25.26 -22.22
N HIS A 331 6.19 -24.43 -21.97
CA HIS A 331 6.32 -23.13 -21.29
C HIS A 331 5.80 -23.15 -19.85
N ALA A 332 4.89 -24.07 -19.53
CA ALA A 332 4.19 -24.14 -18.26
C ALA A 332 5.13 -24.21 -17.05
N THR A 333 6.15 -25.06 -17.12
CA THR A 333 7.11 -25.22 -16.02
C THR A 333 7.92 -23.95 -15.79
N GLY A 334 8.35 -23.26 -16.85
CA GLY A 334 9.10 -22.00 -16.74
C GLY A 334 8.27 -20.88 -16.13
N VAL A 335 7.01 -20.73 -16.55
CA VAL A 335 6.06 -19.77 -15.99
C VAL A 335 5.72 -20.13 -14.53
N PHE A 336 5.60 -21.41 -14.18
CA PHE A 336 5.44 -21.83 -12.79
C PHE A 336 6.64 -21.41 -11.92
N ILE A 337 7.89 -21.60 -12.41
CA ILE A 337 9.09 -21.14 -11.69
C ILE A 337 9.03 -19.63 -11.48
N ALA A 338 8.54 -18.86 -12.44
CA ALA A 338 8.33 -17.42 -12.31
C ALA A 338 7.34 -17.08 -11.18
N VAL A 339 6.21 -17.80 -11.06
CA VAL A 339 5.27 -17.65 -9.93
C VAL A 339 5.96 -17.88 -8.60
N ILE A 340 6.70 -19.00 -8.50
CA ILE A 340 7.41 -19.37 -7.26
C ILE A 340 8.48 -18.35 -6.90
N SER A 341 9.22 -17.86 -7.89
CA SER A 341 10.25 -16.84 -7.66
C SER A 341 9.67 -15.57 -7.03
N GLY A 342 8.52 -15.10 -7.52
CA GLY A 342 7.82 -13.96 -6.92
C GLY A 342 7.29 -14.23 -5.51
N LEU A 343 6.69 -15.41 -5.30
CA LEU A 343 6.18 -15.82 -3.99
C LEU A 343 7.30 -15.90 -2.94
N VAL A 344 8.43 -16.50 -3.30
CA VAL A 344 9.62 -16.60 -2.44
C VAL A 344 10.24 -15.22 -2.20
N ALA A 345 10.32 -14.38 -3.24
CA ALA A 345 10.82 -13.01 -3.10
C ALA A 345 9.98 -12.20 -2.10
N GLY A 346 8.65 -12.32 -2.13
CA GLY A 346 7.77 -11.66 -1.17
C GLY A 346 8.03 -12.08 0.28
N VAL A 347 8.14 -13.38 0.51
CA VAL A 347 8.48 -13.92 1.85
C VAL A 347 9.88 -13.48 2.30
N ALA A 348 10.86 -13.51 1.41
CA ALA A 348 12.24 -13.14 1.72
C ALA A 348 12.37 -11.64 2.04
N ILE A 349 11.72 -10.75 1.25
CA ILE A 349 11.71 -9.31 1.52
C ILE A 349 11.05 -9.02 2.86
N GLY A 350 9.92 -9.67 3.16
CA GLY A 350 9.27 -9.55 4.46
C GLY A 350 10.19 -9.93 5.62
N ALA A 351 10.89 -11.06 5.52
CA ALA A 351 11.82 -11.52 6.55
C ALA A 351 13.03 -10.57 6.72
N ILE A 352 13.56 -10.01 5.63
CA ILE A 352 14.65 -9.03 5.68
C ILE A 352 14.19 -7.70 6.27
N THR A 353 13.01 -7.23 5.89
CA THR A 353 12.43 -6.00 6.48
C THR A 353 12.30 -6.17 7.98
N GLU A 354 11.75 -7.29 8.44
CA GLU A 354 11.66 -7.59 9.87
C GLU A 354 13.01 -7.63 10.55
N TYR A 355 14.03 -8.24 9.94
CA TYR A 355 15.38 -8.29 10.51
C TYR A 355 15.95 -6.89 10.77
N TYR A 356 15.67 -5.93 9.89
CA TYR A 356 16.16 -4.56 10.04
C TYR A 356 15.28 -3.66 10.91
N THR A 357 14.00 -3.98 11.07
CA THR A 357 13.04 -3.09 11.75
C THR A 357 12.59 -3.58 13.12
N SER A 358 12.60 -4.89 13.38
CA SER A 358 12.12 -5.42 14.67
C SER A 358 13.15 -5.25 15.80
N ASP A 359 12.67 -4.92 16.99
CA ASP A 359 13.42 -4.81 18.23
C ASP A 359 14.02 -6.14 18.72
N THR A 360 13.55 -7.26 18.19
CA THR A 360 14.08 -8.60 18.47
C THR A 360 15.48 -8.80 17.90
N TYR A 361 15.88 -8.01 16.87
CA TYR A 361 17.14 -8.20 16.17
C TYR A 361 18.16 -7.11 16.45
N LYS A 362 19.44 -7.47 16.29
CA LYS A 362 20.59 -6.60 16.56
C LYS A 362 20.58 -5.23 15.85
N PRO A 363 20.12 -5.07 14.57
CA PRO A 363 20.14 -3.76 13.94
C PRO A 363 19.36 -2.70 14.73
N THR A 364 18.12 -2.99 15.10
CA THR A 364 17.27 -2.10 15.88
C THR A 364 17.80 -1.90 17.31
N GLN A 365 18.32 -2.98 17.96
CA GLN A 365 18.94 -2.87 19.28
C GLN A 365 20.19 -1.98 19.28
N ARG A 366 21.01 -2.02 18.22
CA ARG A 366 22.15 -1.11 18.06
C ARG A 366 21.71 0.33 17.82
N LEU A 367 20.63 0.50 17.07
CA LEU A 367 20.04 1.82 16.88
C LEU A 367 19.53 2.40 18.21
N SER A 368 18.86 1.61 19.06
CA SER A 368 18.44 2.07 20.38
C SER A 368 19.62 2.43 21.28
N ALA A 369 20.72 1.67 21.23
CA ALA A 369 21.94 1.97 21.99
C ALA A 369 22.59 3.31 21.58
N SER A 370 22.41 3.75 20.31
CA SER A 370 22.92 5.06 19.87
C SER A 370 22.26 6.25 20.59
N SER A 371 21.11 6.04 21.25
CA SER A 371 20.41 7.06 22.03
C SER A 371 21.19 7.52 23.26
N GLU A 372 22.13 6.70 23.76
CA GLU A 372 23.01 7.06 24.87
C GLU A 372 23.90 8.27 24.57
N THR A 373 24.17 8.52 23.31
CA THR A 373 24.98 9.67 22.85
C THR A 373 24.15 10.85 22.34
N GLY A 374 22.82 10.70 22.30
CA GLY A 374 21.88 11.77 21.98
C GLY A 374 21.14 11.62 20.65
N SER A 375 20.22 12.54 20.37
CA SER A 375 19.32 12.47 19.21
C SER A 375 20.02 12.56 17.85
N ALA A 376 21.13 13.31 17.73
CA ALA A 376 21.88 13.41 16.49
C ALA A 376 22.42 12.05 16.03
N THR A 377 22.97 11.27 16.97
CA THR A 377 23.48 9.92 16.69
C THR A 377 22.37 8.92 16.37
N VAL A 378 21.21 9.05 16.99
CA VAL A 378 20.01 8.26 16.65
C VAL A 378 19.59 8.51 15.20
N ILE A 379 19.53 9.78 14.77
CA ILE A 379 19.17 10.13 13.40
C ILE A 379 20.18 9.57 12.40
N ILE A 380 21.49 9.77 12.63
CA ILE A 380 22.55 9.26 11.74
C ILE A 380 22.52 7.73 11.67
N SER A 381 22.37 7.06 12.80
CA SER A 381 22.34 5.59 12.87
C SER A 381 21.13 4.99 12.15
N GLY A 382 19.95 5.62 12.26
CA GLY A 382 18.77 5.17 11.56
C GLY A 382 18.82 5.39 10.04
N LEU A 383 19.37 6.52 9.58
CA LEU A 383 19.64 6.75 8.16
C LEU A 383 20.63 5.70 7.61
N SER A 384 21.72 5.44 8.34
CA SER A 384 22.71 4.43 7.96
C SER A 384 22.09 3.02 7.88
N LEU A 385 21.26 2.66 8.88
CA LEU A 385 20.55 1.38 8.91
C LEU A 385 19.60 1.26 7.70
N GLY A 386 18.83 2.30 7.41
CA GLY A 386 17.92 2.30 6.27
C GLY A 386 18.66 2.14 4.94
N MET A 387 19.78 2.86 4.74
CA MET A 387 20.62 2.71 3.54
C MET A 387 21.14 1.26 3.41
N LEU A 388 21.67 0.69 4.49
CA LEU A 388 22.16 -0.68 4.50
C LEU A 388 21.06 -1.70 4.22
N SER A 389 19.85 -1.47 4.69
CA SER A 389 18.71 -2.37 4.53
C SER A 389 18.24 -2.53 3.09
N THR A 390 18.65 -1.64 2.17
CA THR A 390 18.30 -1.71 0.74
C THR A 390 18.98 -2.83 -0.01
N VAL A 391 20.14 -3.28 0.46
CA VAL A 391 21.02 -4.23 -0.27
C VAL A 391 20.29 -5.54 -0.54
N ALA A 392 19.74 -6.17 0.48
CA ALA A 392 19.12 -7.49 0.32
C ALA A 392 17.82 -7.44 -0.52
N PRO A 393 16.87 -6.52 -0.33
CA PRO A 393 15.71 -6.40 -1.21
C PRO A 393 16.07 -6.18 -2.68
N VAL A 394 17.06 -5.34 -2.98
CA VAL A 394 17.55 -5.13 -4.36
C VAL A 394 18.07 -6.43 -4.97
N VAL A 395 18.87 -7.18 -4.24
CA VAL A 395 19.39 -8.48 -4.71
C VAL A 395 18.27 -9.49 -4.91
N ILE A 396 17.32 -9.59 -3.95
CA ILE A 396 16.19 -10.51 -4.03
C ILE A 396 15.31 -10.21 -5.26
N VAL A 397 14.95 -8.95 -5.47
CA VAL A 397 14.17 -8.54 -6.65
C VAL A 397 14.98 -8.82 -7.93
N GLY A 398 16.26 -8.47 -7.97
CA GLY A 398 17.11 -8.73 -9.12
C GLY A 398 17.19 -10.22 -9.47
N VAL A 399 17.38 -11.09 -8.49
CA VAL A 399 17.37 -12.55 -8.68
C VAL A 399 16.01 -13.02 -9.16
N SER A 400 14.92 -12.52 -8.56
CA SER A 400 13.56 -12.89 -8.98
C SER A 400 13.27 -12.49 -10.42
N VAL A 401 13.69 -11.29 -10.84
CA VAL A 401 13.57 -10.83 -12.24
C VAL A 401 14.34 -11.74 -13.19
N LEU A 402 15.60 -12.03 -12.90
CA LEU A 402 16.43 -12.87 -13.76
C LEU A 402 15.87 -14.30 -13.87
N LEU A 403 15.49 -14.91 -12.74
CA LEU A 403 14.88 -16.25 -12.75
C LEU A 403 13.57 -16.26 -13.53
N SER A 404 12.70 -15.32 -13.29
CA SER A 404 11.40 -15.22 -13.96
C SER A 404 11.55 -15.02 -15.46
N TYR A 405 12.46 -14.12 -15.85
CA TYR A 405 12.72 -13.79 -17.25
C TYR A 405 13.27 -15.00 -18.02
N PHE A 406 14.36 -15.59 -17.54
CA PHE A 406 15.03 -16.67 -18.27
C PHE A 406 14.24 -17.98 -18.22
N CYS A 407 13.63 -18.34 -17.10
CA CYS A 407 12.83 -19.57 -16.99
C CYS A 407 11.56 -19.50 -17.84
N ALA A 408 10.95 -18.34 -17.99
CA ALA A 408 9.76 -18.18 -18.85
C ALA A 408 10.09 -18.14 -20.37
N GLY A 409 11.36 -18.25 -20.76
CA GLY A 409 11.76 -18.32 -22.16
C GLY A 409 12.36 -17.01 -22.70
N GLY A 410 12.75 -16.07 -21.85
CA GLY A 410 13.30 -14.77 -22.25
C GLY A 410 14.63 -14.84 -23.02
N ALA A 411 15.30 -15.99 -23.02
CA ALA A 411 16.48 -16.21 -23.85
C ALA A 411 16.12 -16.43 -25.35
N SER A 412 14.93 -16.94 -25.64
CA SER A 412 14.43 -17.20 -26.98
C SER A 412 13.48 -16.11 -27.47
N ASP A 413 12.64 -15.57 -26.59
CA ASP A 413 11.67 -14.51 -26.88
C ASP A 413 11.61 -13.51 -25.74
N PHE A 414 11.88 -12.25 -26.08
CA PHE A 414 11.90 -11.13 -25.13
C PHE A 414 10.56 -10.94 -24.41
N ASN A 415 9.44 -11.07 -25.13
CA ASN A 415 8.12 -10.85 -24.58
C ASN A 415 7.69 -11.99 -23.63
N MET A 416 8.11 -13.23 -23.92
CA MET A 416 7.90 -14.36 -23.00
C MET A 416 8.63 -14.13 -21.67
N GLY A 417 9.86 -13.62 -21.72
CA GLY A 417 10.61 -13.25 -20.52
C GLY A 417 9.91 -12.16 -19.71
N LEU A 418 9.42 -11.11 -20.34
CA LEU A 418 8.69 -10.02 -19.70
C LEU A 418 7.36 -10.49 -19.09
N TYR A 419 6.65 -11.38 -19.79
CA TYR A 419 5.46 -12.04 -19.23
C TYR A 419 5.82 -12.83 -17.95
N GLY A 420 6.94 -13.54 -17.95
CA GLY A 420 7.44 -14.23 -16.75
C GLY A 420 7.67 -13.28 -15.58
N VAL A 421 8.26 -12.10 -15.80
CA VAL A 421 8.44 -11.09 -14.76
C VAL A 421 7.08 -10.58 -14.25
N GLY A 422 6.12 -10.33 -15.13
CA GLY A 422 4.76 -9.96 -14.75
C GLY A 422 4.06 -11.04 -13.91
N VAL A 423 4.17 -12.30 -14.32
CA VAL A 423 3.62 -13.45 -13.56
C VAL A 423 4.29 -13.59 -12.19
N SER A 424 5.57 -13.27 -12.05
CA SER A 424 6.28 -13.23 -10.76
C SER A 424 5.67 -12.17 -9.82
N ALA A 425 5.34 -10.97 -10.34
CA ALA A 425 4.64 -9.95 -9.56
C ALA A 425 3.27 -10.44 -9.06
N VAL A 426 2.50 -11.10 -9.92
CA VAL A 426 1.21 -11.70 -9.54
C VAL A 426 1.40 -12.84 -8.53
N GLY A 427 2.43 -13.67 -8.70
CA GLY A 427 2.80 -14.72 -7.74
C GLY A 427 3.08 -14.15 -6.35
N MET A 428 3.85 -13.08 -6.26
CA MET A 428 4.08 -12.36 -5.02
C MET A 428 2.78 -11.86 -4.40
N LEU A 429 1.94 -11.18 -5.18
CA LEU A 429 0.67 -10.59 -4.71
C LEU A 429 -0.46 -11.59 -4.49
N SER A 430 -0.28 -12.87 -4.84
CA SER A 430 -1.31 -13.90 -4.64
C SER A 430 -1.64 -14.16 -3.17
N THR A 431 -0.73 -13.83 -2.23
CA THR A 431 -0.97 -13.89 -0.78
C THR A 431 -1.64 -12.64 -0.22
N LEU A 432 -1.96 -11.65 -1.05
CA LEU A 432 -2.37 -10.31 -0.60
C LEU A 432 -3.54 -10.33 0.39
N GLY A 433 -4.52 -11.22 0.18
CA GLY A 433 -5.70 -11.31 1.07
C GLY A 433 -5.33 -11.50 2.54
N ILE A 434 -4.42 -12.42 2.84
CA ILE A 434 -3.96 -12.67 4.20
C ILE A 434 -2.86 -11.69 4.64
N THR A 435 -1.98 -11.27 3.73
CA THR A 435 -0.92 -10.31 4.04
C THR A 435 -1.52 -8.97 4.46
N LEU A 436 -2.50 -8.46 3.71
CA LEU A 436 -3.19 -7.22 4.07
C LEU A 436 -4.05 -7.38 5.34
N ALA A 437 -4.58 -8.57 5.61
CA ALA A 437 -5.28 -8.85 6.86
C ALA A 437 -4.34 -8.73 8.09
N THR A 438 -3.09 -9.16 7.95
CA THR A 438 -2.08 -9.03 9.01
C THR A 438 -1.52 -7.61 9.12
N ASP A 439 -1.55 -6.84 8.05
CA ASP A 439 -1.08 -5.47 8.01
C ASP A 439 -2.11 -4.51 8.61
N ALA A 440 -3.37 -4.57 8.17
CA ALA A 440 -4.48 -3.77 8.69
C ALA A 440 -4.84 -4.07 10.17
N TYR A 441 -4.33 -5.16 10.72
CA TYR A 441 -4.44 -5.49 12.14
C TYR A 441 -3.72 -4.45 13.03
N GLY A 442 -2.54 -3.96 12.61
CA GLY A 442 -1.70 -3.05 13.40
C GLY A 442 -2.43 -1.79 13.87
N PRO A 443 -2.94 -0.94 12.97
CA PRO A 443 -3.67 0.28 13.35
C PRO A 443 -4.90 0.04 14.23
N ILE A 444 -5.54 -1.13 14.11
CA ILE A 444 -6.68 -1.52 14.95
C ILE A 444 -6.20 -1.83 16.37
N ALA A 445 -5.04 -2.48 16.50
CA ALA A 445 -4.46 -2.82 17.81
C ALA A 445 -3.95 -1.57 18.53
N ASP A 446 -3.31 -0.66 17.80
CA ASP A 446 -2.83 0.63 18.30
C ASP A 446 -4.00 1.48 18.84
N ASN A 447 -5.01 1.73 18.01
CA ASN A 447 -6.23 2.42 18.46
C ASN A 447 -6.95 1.74 19.63
N ALA A 448 -6.87 0.41 19.76
CA ALA A 448 -7.41 -0.30 20.93
C ALA A 448 -6.60 0.03 22.18
N GLY A 449 -5.28 0.23 22.07
CA GLY A 449 -4.41 0.73 23.11
C GLY A 449 -4.78 2.13 23.56
N GLY A 450 -4.98 3.04 22.59
CA GLY A 450 -5.44 4.40 22.86
C GLY A 450 -6.78 4.44 23.59
N ILE A 451 -7.75 3.60 23.19
CA ILE A 451 -9.04 3.51 23.89
C ILE A 451 -8.84 2.97 25.31
N ALA A 452 -7.97 1.99 25.54
CA ALA A 452 -7.71 1.46 26.86
C ALA A 452 -7.11 2.53 27.80
N GLU A 453 -6.20 3.37 27.30
CA GLU A 453 -5.62 4.50 28.04
C GLU A 453 -6.66 5.57 28.33
N MET A 454 -7.35 6.08 27.30
CA MET A 454 -8.37 7.13 27.42
C MET A 454 -9.55 6.75 28.32
N THR A 455 -9.83 5.46 28.51
CA THR A 455 -10.89 4.97 29.38
C THR A 455 -10.39 4.47 30.73
N HIS A 456 -9.10 4.66 31.03
CA HIS A 456 -8.46 4.27 32.29
C HIS A 456 -8.70 2.79 32.63
N MET A 457 -8.56 1.90 31.64
CA MET A 457 -8.66 0.45 31.86
C MET A 457 -7.53 -0.05 32.76
N PRO A 458 -7.69 -1.21 33.44
CA PRO A 458 -6.63 -1.80 34.26
C PRO A 458 -5.31 -1.92 33.46
N ALA A 459 -4.18 -1.70 34.17
CA ALA A 459 -2.84 -1.73 33.54
C ALA A 459 -2.54 -3.04 32.80
N GLU A 460 -3.12 -4.16 33.23
CA GLU A 460 -3.01 -5.45 32.54
C GLU A 460 -3.62 -5.43 31.13
N VAL A 461 -4.71 -4.67 30.95
CA VAL A 461 -5.35 -4.52 29.63
C VAL A 461 -4.46 -3.70 28.73
N ARG A 462 -3.90 -2.59 29.24
CA ARG A 462 -2.92 -1.77 28.51
C ARG A 462 -1.71 -2.61 28.09
N GLN A 463 -1.15 -3.41 28.97
CA GLN A 463 -0.05 -4.32 28.63
C GLN A 463 -0.39 -5.30 27.52
N ARG A 464 -1.64 -5.81 27.49
CA ARG A 464 -2.09 -6.69 26.40
C ARG A 464 -2.26 -5.95 25.08
N THR A 465 -2.82 -4.74 25.10
CA THR A 465 -2.96 -3.92 23.89
C THR A 465 -1.61 -3.44 23.36
N ASP A 466 -0.67 -3.06 24.23
CA ASP A 466 0.70 -2.72 23.84
C ASP A 466 1.43 -3.91 23.19
N ALA A 467 1.21 -5.13 23.70
CA ALA A 467 1.76 -6.34 23.09
C ALA A 467 1.16 -6.61 21.69
N LEU A 468 -0.13 -6.32 21.50
CA LEU A 468 -0.80 -6.40 20.21
C LEU A 468 -0.29 -5.31 19.25
N ASP A 469 -0.09 -4.09 19.72
CA ASP A 469 0.43 -2.98 18.92
C ASP A 469 1.88 -3.22 18.47
N SER A 470 2.76 -3.62 19.37
CA SER A 470 4.15 -3.97 19.02
C SER A 470 4.25 -5.07 17.97
N LEU A 471 3.32 -6.05 18.00
CA LEU A 471 3.17 -7.03 16.95
C LEU A 471 2.69 -6.38 15.63
N GLY A 472 1.72 -5.46 15.72
CA GLY A 472 1.18 -4.70 14.61
C GLY A 472 2.25 -3.90 13.85
N ASN A 473 3.13 -3.21 14.56
CA ASN A 473 4.23 -2.45 13.96
C ASN A 473 5.21 -3.34 13.20
N THR A 474 5.52 -4.52 13.73
CA THR A 474 6.38 -5.49 13.04
C THR A 474 5.72 -6.03 11.77
N THR A 475 4.42 -6.34 11.81
CA THR A 475 3.69 -6.83 10.63
C THR A 475 3.47 -5.73 9.60
N ALA A 476 3.18 -4.49 10.02
CA ALA A 476 3.05 -3.34 9.13
C ALA A 476 4.36 -3.01 8.40
N ALA A 477 5.51 -3.08 9.08
CA ALA A 477 6.81 -2.91 8.42
C ALA A 477 7.04 -4.01 7.36
N THR A 478 6.72 -5.26 7.68
CA THR A 478 6.81 -6.40 6.75
C THR A 478 5.88 -6.22 5.54
N GLY A 479 4.65 -5.77 5.75
CA GLY A 479 3.67 -5.47 4.71
C GLY A 479 4.11 -4.35 3.77
N LYS A 480 4.72 -3.28 4.31
CA LYS A 480 5.31 -2.20 3.52
C LYS A 480 6.46 -2.70 2.66
N GLY A 481 7.37 -3.52 3.19
CA GLY A 481 8.44 -4.16 2.43
C GLY A 481 7.91 -5.02 1.28
N PHE A 482 6.88 -5.82 1.54
CA PHE A 482 6.17 -6.61 0.55
C PHE A 482 5.54 -5.73 -0.55
N ALA A 483 4.84 -4.65 -0.17
CA ALA A 483 4.22 -3.71 -1.11
C ALA A 483 5.26 -3.05 -2.02
N ILE A 484 6.39 -2.60 -1.47
CA ILE A 484 7.47 -1.96 -2.22
C ILE A 484 8.15 -2.95 -3.18
N GLY A 485 8.42 -4.19 -2.74
CA GLY A 485 8.99 -5.25 -3.58
C GLY A 485 8.07 -5.65 -4.74
N SER A 486 6.76 -5.79 -4.47
CA SER A 486 5.77 -6.09 -5.52
C SER A 486 5.65 -4.96 -6.54
N ALA A 487 5.78 -3.71 -6.10
CA ALA A 487 5.76 -2.56 -7.01
C ALA A 487 6.94 -2.54 -7.96
N ALA A 488 8.14 -2.92 -7.51
CA ALA A 488 9.30 -3.01 -8.39
C ALA A 488 9.08 -4.03 -9.53
N LEU A 489 8.56 -5.21 -9.21
CA LEU A 489 8.22 -6.23 -10.21
C LEU A 489 7.08 -5.76 -11.13
N THR A 490 6.03 -5.16 -10.58
CA THR A 490 4.90 -4.62 -11.35
C THR A 490 5.35 -3.48 -12.26
N ALA A 491 6.24 -2.60 -11.81
CA ALA A 491 6.75 -1.49 -12.60
C ALA A 491 7.49 -1.97 -13.85
N LEU A 492 8.29 -3.04 -13.74
CA LEU A 492 8.95 -3.64 -14.91
C LEU A 492 7.94 -4.17 -15.93
N ALA A 493 6.86 -4.82 -15.47
CA ALA A 493 5.77 -5.26 -16.36
C ALA A 493 5.04 -4.07 -16.99
N LEU A 494 4.85 -2.97 -16.26
CA LEU A 494 4.23 -1.75 -16.79
C LEU A 494 5.12 -1.02 -17.80
N ILE A 495 6.44 -0.95 -17.59
CA ILE A 495 7.39 -0.40 -18.58
C ILE A 495 7.33 -1.23 -19.86
N ALA A 496 7.33 -2.55 -19.73
CA ALA A 496 7.18 -3.44 -20.88
C ALA A 496 5.85 -3.22 -21.60
N SER A 497 4.74 -3.06 -20.87
CA SER A 497 3.42 -2.75 -21.44
C SER A 497 3.38 -1.38 -22.11
N TYR A 498 4.16 -0.39 -21.61
CA TYR A 498 4.31 0.90 -22.28
C TYR A 498 4.99 0.76 -23.64
N ILE A 499 6.10 0.02 -23.71
CA ILE A 499 6.84 -0.25 -24.96
C ILE A 499 5.94 -1.00 -25.96
N ASP A 500 5.26 -2.05 -25.50
CA ASP A 500 4.31 -2.81 -26.33
C ASP A 500 3.18 -1.91 -26.85
N LYS A 501 2.62 -1.04 -26.00
CA LYS A 501 1.59 -0.07 -26.41
C LYS A 501 2.07 0.89 -27.50
N VAL A 502 3.30 1.36 -27.43
CA VAL A 502 3.91 2.22 -28.45
C VAL A 502 4.02 1.46 -29.78
N HIS A 503 4.50 0.21 -29.76
CA HIS A 503 4.59 -0.63 -30.96
C HIS A 503 3.20 -0.96 -31.55
N GLN A 504 2.17 -1.15 -30.71
CA GLN A 504 0.79 -1.32 -31.21
C GLN A 504 0.27 -0.09 -31.96
N ILE A 505 0.63 1.13 -31.51
CA ILE A 505 0.21 2.40 -32.14
C ILE A 505 1.01 2.66 -33.41
N LYS A 506 2.32 2.43 -33.39
CA LYS A 506 3.23 2.69 -34.50
C LYS A 506 4.27 1.56 -34.64
N PRO A 507 3.94 0.47 -35.34
CA PRO A 507 4.81 -0.72 -35.47
C PRO A 507 6.22 -0.45 -35.96
N ASP A 508 6.36 0.52 -36.89
CA ASP A 508 7.64 0.88 -37.53
C ASP A 508 8.49 1.86 -36.67
N MET A 509 8.04 2.21 -35.50
CA MET A 509 8.77 3.16 -34.63
C MET A 509 10.01 2.50 -34.02
N ALA A 510 11.19 2.95 -34.44
CA ALA A 510 12.44 2.52 -33.83
C ALA A 510 12.57 3.16 -32.44
N LEU A 511 12.61 2.33 -31.41
CA LEU A 511 12.90 2.76 -30.04
C LEU A 511 14.41 2.61 -29.80
N ASP A 512 15.08 3.72 -29.53
CA ASP A 512 16.48 3.72 -29.12
C ASP A 512 16.55 3.93 -27.59
N LEU A 513 16.47 2.82 -26.87
CA LEU A 513 16.53 2.79 -25.41
C LEU A 513 17.97 2.70 -24.86
N THR A 514 18.97 2.93 -25.69
CA THR A 514 20.35 2.94 -25.23
C THR A 514 20.61 4.16 -24.35
N ILE A 515 21.44 3.97 -23.31
CA ILE A 515 21.82 5.05 -22.39
C ILE A 515 22.65 6.15 -23.05
N THR A 516 23.16 5.92 -24.24
CA THR A 516 23.85 6.92 -25.06
C THR A 516 22.92 7.83 -25.82
N ASN A 517 21.64 7.48 -25.95
CA ASN A 517 20.64 8.36 -26.54
C ASN A 517 20.33 9.51 -25.58
N PRO A 518 20.52 10.79 -25.99
CA PRO A 518 20.31 11.94 -25.08
C PRO A 518 18.90 12.03 -24.50
N THR A 519 17.85 11.71 -25.26
CA THR A 519 16.46 11.78 -24.78
C THR A 519 16.20 10.73 -23.72
N THR A 520 16.68 9.50 -23.91
CA THR A 520 16.62 8.41 -22.91
C THR A 520 17.39 8.78 -21.66
N LEU A 521 18.61 9.31 -21.78
CA LEU A 521 19.49 9.67 -20.66
C LEU A 521 18.89 10.84 -19.84
N ILE A 522 18.36 11.87 -20.49
CA ILE A 522 17.70 12.99 -19.79
C ILE A 522 16.43 12.49 -19.10
N GLY A 523 15.64 11.65 -19.77
CA GLY A 523 14.49 10.98 -19.16
C GLY A 523 14.89 10.21 -17.89
N LEU A 524 15.99 9.44 -17.95
CA LEU A 524 16.53 8.69 -16.81
C LEU A 524 16.92 9.60 -15.64
N PHE A 525 17.56 10.75 -15.90
CA PHE A 525 17.91 11.71 -14.84
C PHE A 525 16.65 12.34 -14.22
N ILE A 526 15.66 12.74 -15.02
CA ILE A 526 14.40 13.28 -14.51
C ILE A 526 13.67 12.21 -13.69
N GLY A 527 13.62 10.97 -14.18
CA GLY A 527 13.03 9.85 -13.46
C GLY A 527 13.76 9.54 -12.14
N GLY A 528 15.10 9.59 -12.16
CA GLY A 528 15.90 9.40 -10.94
C GLY A 528 15.70 10.49 -9.90
N MET A 529 15.47 11.73 -10.33
CA MET A 529 15.20 12.88 -9.46
C MET A 529 13.78 12.86 -8.89
N LEU A 530 12.79 12.36 -9.65
CA LEU A 530 11.36 12.50 -9.34
C LEU A 530 10.96 11.91 -7.96
N PRO A 531 11.41 10.71 -7.53
CA PRO A 531 11.12 10.21 -6.19
C PRO A 531 11.66 11.08 -5.06
N PHE A 532 12.83 11.70 -5.23
CA PHE A 532 13.40 12.63 -4.25
C PHE A 532 12.58 13.92 -4.16
N LEU A 533 12.19 14.49 -5.30
CA LEU A 533 11.32 15.67 -5.31
C LEU A 533 9.97 15.37 -4.65
N PHE A 534 9.39 14.22 -4.97
CA PHE A 534 8.12 13.78 -4.39
C PHE A 534 8.24 13.58 -2.87
N ALA A 535 9.30 12.90 -2.40
CA ALA A 535 9.57 12.71 -0.97
C ALA A 535 9.75 14.05 -0.25
N ALA A 536 10.51 14.96 -0.83
CA ALA A 536 10.72 16.30 -0.26
C ALA A 536 9.40 17.07 -0.08
N LEU A 537 8.53 17.03 -1.10
CA LEU A 537 7.23 17.70 -1.03
C LEU A 537 6.28 17.08 -0.01
N THR A 538 6.26 15.75 0.09
CA THR A 538 5.41 15.05 1.07
C THR A 538 5.91 15.24 2.50
N MET A 539 7.23 15.23 2.73
CA MET A 539 7.83 15.52 4.03
C MET A 539 7.59 16.97 4.48
N ASP A 540 7.78 17.94 3.57
CA ASP A 540 7.50 19.35 3.84
C ASP A 540 6.01 19.58 4.16
N ALA A 541 5.13 18.85 3.46
CA ALA A 541 3.70 18.88 3.73
C ALA A 541 3.36 18.37 5.14
N VAL A 542 3.95 17.25 5.56
CA VAL A 542 3.79 16.73 6.94
C VAL A 542 4.30 17.75 7.95
N GLY A 543 5.50 18.29 7.77
CA GLY A 543 6.09 19.29 8.68
C GLY A 543 5.22 20.54 8.85
N LYS A 544 4.70 21.09 7.74
CA LYS A 544 3.80 22.25 7.77
C LYS A 544 2.46 21.95 8.45
N ALA A 545 1.90 20.78 8.18
CA ALA A 545 0.66 20.36 8.82
C ALA A 545 0.86 20.14 10.33
N ALA A 546 1.92 19.44 10.72
CA ALA A 546 2.29 19.19 12.12
C ALA A 546 2.50 20.51 12.90
N GLN A 547 3.21 21.47 12.31
CA GLN A 547 3.40 22.77 12.95
C GLN A 547 2.09 23.47 13.30
N SER A 548 1.06 23.37 12.44
CA SER A 548 -0.25 23.96 12.73
C SER A 548 -0.97 23.27 13.89
N ILE A 549 -0.79 21.96 14.04
CA ILE A 549 -1.37 21.19 15.15
C ILE A 549 -0.63 21.46 16.46
N VAL A 550 0.70 21.50 16.44
CA VAL A 550 1.52 21.90 17.61
C VAL A 550 1.04 23.24 18.18
N VAL A 551 0.85 24.25 17.33
CA VAL A 551 0.34 25.56 17.76
C VAL A 551 -1.05 25.45 18.37
N GLU A 552 -1.95 24.66 17.79
CA GLU A 552 -3.31 24.49 18.31
C GLU A 552 -3.33 23.73 19.64
N VAL A 553 -2.53 22.66 19.79
CA VAL A 553 -2.45 21.91 21.04
C VAL A 553 -1.91 22.80 22.17
N ARG A 554 -0.84 23.57 21.93
CA ARG A 554 -0.31 24.55 22.89
C ARG A 554 -1.35 25.60 23.26
N ARG A 555 -2.11 26.09 22.27
CA ARG A 555 -3.19 27.06 22.52
C ARG A 555 -4.24 26.46 23.46
N GLN A 556 -4.68 25.23 23.21
CA GLN A 556 -5.69 24.59 24.05
C GLN A 556 -5.17 24.34 25.47
N PHE A 557 -3.95 23.85 25.63
CA PHE A 557 -3.34 23.67 26.97
C PHE A 557 -3.24 24.96 27.77
N SER A 558 -2.98 26.11 27.09
CA SER A 558 -2.88 27.39 27.77
C SER A 558 -4.23 28.12 27.98
N SER A 559 -5.22 27.89 27.10
CA SER A 559 -6.48 28.67 27.11
C SER A 559 -7.66 27.98 27.75
N ILE A 560 -7.66 26.61 27.80
CA ILE A 560 -8.76 25.86 28.43
C ILE A 560 -8.44 25.62 29.90
N THR A 561 -9.06 26.41 30.77
CA THR A 561 -8.86 26.29 32.22
C THR A 561 -9.30 24.93 32.73
N GLY A 562 -8.44 24.22 33.46
CA GLY A 562 -8.71 22.91 34.03
C GLY A 562 -8.44 21.75 33.07
N LEU A 563 -7.92 21.99 31.86
CA LEU A 563 -7.61 20.92 30.91
C LEU A 563 -6.45 20.02 31.43
N MET A 564 -5.37 20.62 31.89
CA MET A 564 -4.21 19.88 32.43
C MET A 564 -4.52 19.13 33.74
N GLU A 565 -5.48 19.60 34.50
CA GLU A 565 -5.99 18.95 35.69
C GLU A 565 -7.07 17.89 35.42
N GLY A 566 -7.42 17.63 34.15
CA GLY A 566 -8.45 16.67 33.74
C GLY A 566 -9.88 17.08 34.11
N LYS A 567 -10.13 18.37 34.39
CA LYS A 567 -11.46 18.91 34.78
C LYS A 567 -12.25 19.46 33.59
N ALA A 568 -11.59 19.64 32.44
CA ALA A 568 -12.20 20.12 31.19
C ALA A 568 -11.85 19.17 30.04
N GLU A 569 -12.74 19.06 29.07
CA GLU A 569 -12.48 18.28 27.83
C GLU A 569 -11.82 19.19 26.78
N PRO A 570 -10.84 18.66 26.00
CA PRO A 570 -10.27 19.41 24.88
C PRO A 570 -11.22 19.46 23.67
N ASP A 571 -10.98 20.41 22.78
CA ASP A 571 -11.68 20.50 21.49
C ASP A 571 -10.99 19.59 20.44
N TYR A 572 -11.26 18.30 20.52
CA TYR A 572 -10.77 17.29 19.59
C TYR A 572 -11.19 17.56 18.14
N ALA A 573 -12.45 18.04 17.93
CA ALA A 573 -13.00 18.25 16.60
C ALA A 573 -12.21 19.30 15.81
N ARG A 574 -11.66 20.29 16.48
CA ARG A 574 -10.84 21.33 15.88
C ARG A 574 -9.53 20.78 15.34
N CYS A 575 -8.83 19.90 16.07
CA CYS A 575 -7.62 19.25 15.59
C CYS A 575 -7.89 18.38 14.37
N VAL A 576 -8.95 17.57 14.38
CA VAL A 576 -9.38 16.75 13.23
C VAL A 576 -9.68 17.61 11.99
N ASP A 577 -10.40 18.74 12.15
CA ASP A 577 -10.71 19.65 11.03
C ASP A 577 -9.43 20.31 10.48
N MET A 578 -8.50 20.72 11.34
CA MET A 578 -7.22 21.33 10.94
C MET A 578 -6.35 20.33 10.19
N CYS A 579 -6.16 19.12 10.70
CA CYS A 579 -5.46 18.05 9.98
C CYS A 579 -6.10 17.77 8.62
N THR A 580 -7.44 17.70 8.55
CA THR A 580 -8.18 17.47 7.30
C THR A 580 -7.92 18.55 6.27
N ARG A 581 -8.00 19.83 6.66
CA ARG A 581 -7.76 20.98 5.75
C ARG A 581 -6.33 21.01 5.25
N SER A 582 -5.37 20.82 6.16
CA SER A 582 -3.95 20.81 5.83
C SER A 582 -3.60 19.68 4.87
N ALA A 583 -4.04 18.46 5.16
CA ALA A 583 -3.82 17.30 4.30
C ALA A 583 -4.35 17.53 2.88
N GLN A 584 -5.59 18.03 2.73
CA GLN A 584 -6.19 18.28 1.42
C GLN A 584 -5.48 19.33 0.60
N LYS A 585 -5.01 20.39 1.23
CA LYS A 585 -4.30 21.46 0.54
C LYS A 585 -2.89 21.02 0.11
N LEU A 586 -2.20 20.32 1.00
CA LEU A 586 -0.78 20.00 0.83
C LEU A 586 -0.55 18.76 -0.04
N MET A 587 -1.51 17.83 -0.15
CA MET A 587 -1.39 16.65 -1.03
C MET A 587 -1.48 16.98 -2.52
N LEU A 588 -2.00 18.18 -2.91
CA LEU A 588 -2.23 18.50 -4.33
C LEU A 588 -0.93 18.58 -5.12
N ALA A 589 0.11 19.21 -4.60
CA ALA A 589 1.36 19.38 -5.32
C ALA A 589 2.05 18.05 -5.64
N PRO A 590 2.27 17.13 -4.67
CA PRO A 590 2.81 15.80 -4.97
C PRO A 590 1.94 15.01 -5.96
N ALA A 591 0.61 15.06 -5.80
CA ALA A 591 -0.30 14.32 -6.67
C ALA A 591 -0.27 14.82 -8.12
N LEU A 592 -0.22 16.12 -8.34
CA LEU A 592 -0.15 16.70 -9.68
C LEU A 592 1.17 16.40 -10.38
N ILE A 593 2.30 16.41 -9.67
CA ILE A 593 3.61 16.10 -10.24
C ILE A 593 3.64 14.67 -10.78
N ALA A 594 3.06 13.70 -10.07
CA ALA A 594 3.01 12.31 -10.50
C ALA A 594 2.26 12.11 -11.84
N VAL A 595 1.30 12.98 -12.15
CA VAL A 595 0.51 12.92 -13.39
C VAL A 595 1.10 13.80 -14.49
N ILE A 596 1.55 15.01 -14.16
CA ILE A 596 1.99 15.99 -15.15
C ILE A 596 3.38 15.66 -15.69
N VAL A 597 4.32 15.22 -14.87
CA VAL A 597 5.71 15.01 -15.29
C VAL A 597 5.84 13.97 -16.40
N PRO A 598 5.20 12.78 -16.34
CA PRO A 598 5.30 11.82 -17.46
C PRO A 598 4.77 12.37 -18.78
N VAL A 599 3.67 13.12 -18.73
CA VAL A 599 3.07 13.73 -19.94
C VAL A 599 3.99 14.81 -20.51
N VAL A 600 4.51 15.71 -19.69
CA VAL A 600 5.42 16.78 -20.14
C VAL A 600 6.72 16.20 -20.71
N VAL A 601 7.32 15.23 -20.04
CA VAL A 601 8.51 14.53 -20.53
C VAL A 601 8.22 13.85 -21.88
N GLY A 602 7.07 13.21 -22.01
CA GLY A 602 6.65 12.58 -23.26
C GLY A 602 6.47 13.56 -24.40
N LEU A 603 5.85 14.70 -24.15
CA LEU A 603 5.65 15.75 -25.17
C LEU A 603 6.95 16.45 -25.58
N ILE A 604 7.94 16.54 -24.69
CA ILE A 604 9.23 17.19 -24.99
C ILE A 604 10.26 16.19 -25.53
N LEU A 605 10.48 15.07 -24.85
CA LEU A 605 11.55 14.10 -25.14
C LEU A 605 11.07 12.86 -25.91
N GLY A 606 9.78 12.80 -26.24
CA GLY A 606 9.19 11.67 -26.95
C GLY A 606 9.18 10.36 -26.14
N VAL A 607 8.96 9.28 -26.87
CA VAL A 607 8.77 7.93 -26.30
C VAL A 607 10.02 7.42 -25.57
N ASN A 608 11.21 7.68 -26.12
CA ASN A 608 12.48 7.26 -25.52
C ASN A 608 12.73 7.97 -24.18
N GLY A 609 12.39 9.28 -24.09
CA GLY A 609 12.49 10.05 -22.87
C GLY A 609 11.57 9.52 -21.77
N VAL A 610 10.35 9.10 -22.11
CA VAL A 610 9.41 8.47 -21.15
C VAL A 610 9.95 7.13 -20.67
N ALA A 611 10.48 6.28 -21.55
CA ALA A 611 11.07 5.02 -21.15
C ALA A 611 12.24 5.23 -20.15
N GLY A 612 13.10 6.22 -20.42
CA GLY A 612 14.13 6.65 -19.47
C GLY A 612 13.56 7.14 -18.15
N LEU A 613 12.51 7.98 -18.16
CA LEU A 613 11.82 8.45 -16.96
C LEU A 613 11.31 7.29 -16.11
N LEU A 614 10.64 6.32 -16.71
CA LEU A 614 10.07 5.18 -16.00
C LEU A 614 11.16 4.30 -15.38
N ALA A 615 12.25 4.04 -16.12
CA ALA A 615 13.40 3.29 -15.60
C ALA A 615 14.05 4.02 -14.41
N GLY A 616 14.32 5.32 -14.53
CA GLY A 616 14.88 6.13 -13.47
C GLY A 616 14.00 6.18 -12.22
N THR A 617 12.70 6.42 -12.40
CA THR A 617 11.72 6.47 -11.30
C THR A 617 11.62 5.12 -10.59
N THR A 618 11.65 4.02 -11.32
CA THR A 618 11.59 2.67 -10.73
C THR A 618 12.83 2.36 -9.91
N VAL A 619 14.02 2.57 -10.45
CA VAL A 619 15.29 2.24 -9.77
C VAL A 619 15.47 3.07 -8.50
N THR A 620 15.40 4.38 -8.62
CA THR A 620 15.61 5.26 -7.46
C THR A 620 14.46 5.23 -6.49
N GLY A 621 13.23 5.15 -6.99
CA GLY A 621 12.02 5.08 -6.16
C GLY A 621 11.98 3.80 -5.32
N PHE A 622 12.32 2.65 -5.89
CA PHE A 622 12.37 1.39 -5.15
C PHE A 622 13.39 1.46 -4.00
N VAL A 623 14.62 1.87 -4.30
CA VAL A 623 15.68 1.96 -3.27
C VAL A 623 15.34 2.97 -2.19
N LEU A 624 14.84 4.16 -2.58
CA LEU A 624 14.46 5.21 -1.64
C LEU A 624 13.28 4.79 -0.77
N ALA A 625 12.25 4.15 -1.33
CA ALA A 625 11.09 3.67 -0.56
C ALA A 625 11.48 2.61 0.48
N VAL A 626 12.34 1.64 0.12
CA VAL A 626 12.88 0.65 1.07
C VAL A 626 13.68 1.33 2.19
N MET A 627 14.59 2.23 1.83
CA MET A 627 15.40 2.99 2.80
C MET A 627 14.50 3.74 3.78
N MET A 628 13.52 4.49 3.29
CA MET A 628 12.64 5.31 4.13
C MET A 628 11.74 4.44 5.02
N ALA A 629 11.11 3.40 4.47
CA ALA A 629 10.24 2.51 5.24
C ALA A 629 11.01 1.80 6.36
N ASN A 630 12.20 1.30 6.08
CA ASN A 630 13.00 0.55 7.05
C ASN A 630 13.66 1.45 8.09
N SER A 631 14.15 2.66 7.71
CA SER A 631 14.63 3.64 8.68
C SER A 631 13.54 4.02 9.67
N GLY A 632 12.35 4.39 9.16
CA GLY A 632 11.24 4.81 10.01
C GLY A 632 10.76 3.70 10.94
N GLY A 633 10.59 2.47 10.42
CA GLY A 633 10.21 1.31 11.24
C GLY A 633 11.26 0.94 12.30
N ALA A 634 12.54 1.12 11.99
CA ALA A 634 13.61 0.85 12.94
C ALA A 634 13.68 1.89 14.08
N TRP A 635 13.46 3.20 13.77
CA TRP A 635 13.41 4.24 14.81
C TRP A 635 12.23 4.03 15.76
N ASP A 636 11.05 3.72 15.26
CA ASP A 636 9.87 3.45 16.08
C ASP A 636 10.10 2.26 17.02
N ASN A 637 10.56 1.14 16.49
CA ASN A 637 10.85 -0.05 17.30
C ASN A 637 12.06 0.13 18.22
N ALA A 638 13.02 1.00 17.90
CA ALA A 638 14.10 1.38 18.82
C ALA A 638 13.58 2.17 20.02
N LYS A 639 12.60 3.10 19.82
CA LYS A 639 11.87 3.78 20.89
C LYS A 639 11.14 2.78 21.79
N LYS A 640 10.36 1.87 21.20
CA LYS A 640 9.61 0.84 21.94
C LYS A 640 10.52 -0.12 22.71
N TYR A 641 11.71 -0.44 22.16
CA TYR A 641 12.71 -1.23 22.87
C TYR A 641 13.22 -0.53 24.14
N ILE A 642 13.41 0.80 24.11
CA ILE A 642 13.77 1.57 25.29
C ILE A 642 12.59 1.60 26.28
N GLU A 643 11.37 1.81 25.82
CA GLU A 643 10.16 1.83 26.63
C GLU A 643 9.92 0.49 27.38
N SER A 644 10.40 -0.63 26.82
CA SER A 644 10.37 -1.94 27.49
C SER A 644 11.31 -2.09 28.69
N GLY A 645 12.03 -1.01 29.04
CA GLY A 645 12.92 -0.96 30.20
C GLY A 645 14.41 -0.99 29.88
N GLN A 646 14.79 -0.98 28.58
CA GLN A 646 16.20 -0.89 28.18
C GLN A 646 16.72 0.56 28.25
N HIS A 647 18.03 0.76 28.35
CA HIS A 647 18.68 2.09 28.31
C HIS A 647 18.04 3.15 29.24
N GLY A 648 17.54 2.73 30.40
CA GLY A 648 16.90 3.61 31.40
C GLY A 648 15.39 3.71 31.32
N GLY A 649 14.74 3.10 30.32
CA GLY A 649 13.29 3.00 30.19
C GLY A 649 12.59 4.29 29.78
N LYS A 650 11.26 4.25 29.89
CA LYS A 650 10.37 5.37 29.53
C LYS A 650 10.69 6.61 30.37
N GLY A 651 10.80 7.79 29.72
CA GLY A 651 11.10 9.07 30.36
C GLY A 651 12.60 9.37 30.54
N SER A 652 13.50 8.41 30.27
CA SER A 652 14.96 8.64 30.30
C SER A 652 15.40 9.58 29.16
N ASP A 653 16.64 10.10 29.26
CA ASP A 653 17.22 10.91 28.18
C ASP A 653 17.41 10.10 26.89
N CYS A 654 17.70 8.79 27.01
CA CYS A 654 17.72 7.87 25.87
C CYS A 654 16.34 7.76 25.21
N HIS A 655 15.26 7.67 26.00
CA HIS A 655 13.90 7.68 25.47
C HIS A 655 13.58 8.98 24.72
N LYS A 656 13.90 10.13 25.28
CA LYS A 656 13.71 11.43 24.62
C LYS A 656 14.48 11.53 23.29
N ALA A 657 15.72 11.04 23.25
CA ALA A 657 16.52 10.99 22.03
C ALA A 657 15.90 10.06 20.99
N ALA A 658 15.36 8.91 21.40
CA ALA A 658 14.69 7.97 20.51
C ALA A 658 13.37 8.51 19.94
N VAL A 659 12.58 9.25 20.76
CA VAL A 659 11.36 9.95 20.32
C VAL A 659 11.67 10.94 19.20
N VAL A 660 12.79 11.67 19.28
CA VAL A 660 13.22 12.57 18.18
C VAL A 660 13.52 11.77 16.90
N GLY A 661 14.16 10.62 17.03
CA GLY A 661 14.42 9.72 15.89
C GLY A 661 13.13 9.19 15.25
N ASP A 662 12.17 8.77 16.07
CA ASP A 662 10.87 8.30 15.63
C ASP A 662 10.08 9.41 14.92
N THR A 663 10.02 10.61 15.49
CA THR A 663 9.40 11.80 14.86
C THR A 663 9.97 12.11 13.47
N VAL A 664 11.30 11.92 13.26
CA VAL A 664 11.92 12.01 11.92
C VAL A 664 11.52 10.84 11.02
N GLY A 665 11.39 9.65 11.60
CA GLY A 665 11.04 8.41 10.90
C GLY A 665 9.58 8.32 10.45
N ASP A 666 8.67 8.96 11.16
CA ASP A 666 7.23 8.91 10.90
C ASP A 666 6.85 9.34 9.47
N PRO A 667 7.26 10.53 8.98
CA PRO A 667 7.03 10.89 7.58
C PRO A 667 7.66 9.90 6.59
N PHE A 668 8.77 9.25 6.96
CA PHE A 668 9.45 8.27 6.13
C PHE A 668 8.63 7.00 5.97
N LYS A 669 8.22 6.39 7.09
CA LYS A 669 7.57 5.06 7.08
C LYS A 669 6.09 5.09 6.68
N ASP A 670 5.37 6.20 6.95
CA ASP A 670 3.91 6.23 6.86
C ASP A 670 3.38 7.19 5.78
N THR A 671 4.21 8.11 5.27
CA THR A 671 3.80 9.06 4.22
C THR A 671 4.64 8.90 2.96
N SER A 672 5.91 9.29 2.98
CA SER A 672 6.74 9.42 1.78
C SER A 672 7.15 8.06 1.22
N GLY A 673 7.66 7.14 2.04
CA GLY A 673 8.11 5.83 1.59
C GLY A 673 7.02 5.04 0.86
N PRO A 674 5.86 4.78 1.48
CA PRO A 674 4.75 4.10 0.81
C PRO A 674 4.18 4.87 -0.39
N ALA A 675 4.16 6.20 -0.36
CA ALA A 675 3.63 6.99 -1.47
C ALA A 675 4.53 6.97 -2.72
N ILE A 676 5.85 6.81 -2.56
CA ILE A 676 6.79 6.59 -3.67
C ILE A 676 6.45 5.30 -4.43
N ASN A 677 5.99 4.26 -3.74
CA ASN A 677 5.51 3.02 -4.33
C ASN A 677 4.38 3.28 -5.35
N ILE A 678 3.43 4.13 -4.98
CA ILE A 678 2.33 4.53 -5.87
C ILE A 678 2.83 5.43 -7.00
N LEU A 679 3.76 6.35 -6.72
CA LEU A 679 4.36 7.22 -7.72
C LEU A 679 4.95 6.41 -8.89
N ILE A 680 5.73 5.36 -8.61
CA ILE A 680 6.36 4.48 -9.60
C ILE A 680 5.30 3.89 -10.55
N LYS A 681 4.21 3.38 -10.00
CA LYS A 681 3.14 2.74 -10.77
C LYS A 681 2.28 3.76 -11.50
N LEU A 682 1.91 4.86 -10.85
CA LEU A 682 1.09 5.91 -11.46
C LEU A 682 1.78 6.57 -12.64
N THR A 683 3.08 6.88 -12.53
CA THR A 683 3.85 7.43 -13.65
C THR A 683 3.85 6.49 -14.86
N SER A 684 3.97 5.18 -14.63
CA SER A 684 3.89 4.16 -15.68
C SER A 684 2.49 4.08 -16.30
N MET A 685 1.43 4.06 -15.49
CA MET A 685 0.05 4.02 -15.96
C MET A 685 -0.34 5.28 -16.75
N VAL A 686 0.07 6.46 -16.30
CA VAL A 686 -0.13 7.72 -17.01
C VAL A 686 0.58 7.67 -18.37
N SER A 687 1.83 7.20 -18.40
CA SER A 687 2.59 7.06 -19.66
C SER A 687 1.91 6.15 -20.68
N ILE A 688 1.36 5.01 -20.22
CA ILE A 688 0.62 4.08 -21.07
C ILE A 688 -0.65 4.73 -21.64
N VAL A 689 -1.42 5.42 -20.81
CA VAL A 689 -2.66 6.08 -21.21
C VAL A 689 -2.38 7.21 -22.19
N PHE A 690 -1.33 7.98 -21.98
CA PHE A 690 -0.95 9.10 -22.86
C PHE A 690 -0.04 8.70 -24.03
N ALA A 691 0.30 7.40 -24.20
CA ALA A 691 1.20 6.93 -25.24
C ALA A 691 0.72 7.35 -26.66
N GLY A 692 -0.59 7.30 -26.94
CA GLY A 692 -1.14 7.72 -28.23
C GLY A 692 -0.90 9.19 -28.54
N LEU A 693 -1.07 10.06 -27.55
CA LEU A 693 -0.77 11.48 -27.67
C LEU A 693 0.74 11.72 -27.86
N ILE A 694 1.57 11.05 -27.05
CA ILE A 694 3.03 11.20 -27.10
C ILE A 694 3.60 10.74 -28.45
N VAL A 695 3.11 9.62 -29.00
CA VAL A 695 3.53 9.13 -30.31
C VAL A 695 3.15 10.09 -31.43
N ALA A 696 1.99 10.77 -31.31
CA ALA A 696 1.50 11.70 -32.31
C ALA A 696 2.11 13.10 -32.23
N VAL A 697 2.42 13.57 -31.01
CA VAL A 697 2.84 14.96 -30.75
C VAL A 697 4.02 14.97 -29.77
N HIS A 698 5.23 15.12 -30.26
CA HIS A 698 6.43 15.34 -29.44
C HIS A 698 7.40 16.29 -30.16
N LEU A 699 8.23 16.97 -29.39
CA LEU A 699 9.16 17.98 -29.93
C LEU A 699 10.48 17.38 -30.44
N LEU A 700 11.00 16.33 -29.75
CA LEU A 700 12.29 15.70 -30.05
C LEU A 700 12.12 14.24 -30.46
#